data_ad0531c3f9d360c681adf7df054d421c
#
_entry.id   ad0531c3f9d360c681adf7df054d421c
#
_cell.length_a   1.000
_cell.length_b   1.000
_cell.length_c   1.000
_cell.angle_alpha   90.00
_cell.angle_beta   90.00
_cell.angle_gamma   90.00
#
_symmetry.space_group_name_H-M   'P 1'
#
loop_
_entity.id
_entity.type
_entity.pdbx_description
1 polymer ?
#
loop_
_entity_poly.entity_id
_entity_poly.type
_entity_poly.pdbx_seq_one_letter_code
_entity_poly.pdbx_strand_id
1 'polypeptide(L)'
;MLFGAAYYTEYQPYERLAQDLDLMAEAGFSVIRVGESVWSTWEPREGHFELDWLQPVLDAAHDRGIKAIVGTPTYAVPPWLRRKYPETAARSGTGQPIPYGMRQDADYSHPAFRHLAERLVRTIVGRYADHPAVIGWQVDNEPGLRIFHNDAVFQGFLDHLRDRYGDVETLNRRWGLTYWSHRLQDWADLWPPDGNTTPSYDLAWRRYQSRLTQEYITWHAALVRGLVPEDQFVTTCVALGQQGLDISAIGRPLDVAGANIYYATQDGLALPGSDEPDGGLYPFFVSWSGPAWLYLQNDMARGIRQEPFLVMETNATSIGGSADNFPLYKGQARQAVWSMVARGARMIEYWHWHSLHYGAETYWGGILGHSLEPGRTYDELAAIAGEFRQAGSAIEGLRPRSDVAMLLSADSRWAMEFMGPLRGNSPAWFGDPQSYERIVAAFYRGLFDAGLSVDIVSPEQLPSSPEELVERRPVLVVPALYIAEDATLDLLRRYAEAGGHLVLTPRTGYADEEAVARHTVMPGALRPAAGAYYQEFTNVLTPVTITQRDANGPALHGHATAWADGLIAEGATVLAGYDHPHLGQFAAITTHEYGSGRVTYVGTVPDRELSRSLADWLAGVSLPADAWREDRPPTVTCTSATTAHGAVLRFVHNWAWDPVDYRLPGDVRDLFTGESVAAGTALELGPWDVRLLVEDDTGAPSGTRIDPAPAAPITPTSPSPRRTP
;
A
#
# COMPACT_ATOMS: atom_id res chain seq x y z
N MET A 1 -12.38 4.59 -17.46
CA MET A 1 -12.11 3.49 -16.53
C MET A 1 -11.75 2.25 -17.31
N LEU A 2 -10.57 1.65 -17.07
CA LEU A 2 -10.18 0.38 -17.69
C LEU A 2 -10.62 -0.78 -16.77
N PHE A 3 -11.09 -1.87 -17.37
CA PHE A 3 -11.59 -3.02 -16.62
C PHE A 3 -11.29 -4.30 -17.39
N GLY A 4 -10.63 -5.26 -16.77
CA GLY A 4 -10.17 -6.45 -17.47
C GLY A 4 -9.52 -7.50 -16.59
N ALA A 5 -8.65 -8.29 -17.17
CA ALA A 5 -7.97 -9.38 -16.51
C ALA A 5 -6.59 -9.69 -17.12
N ALA A 6 -5.74 -10.31 -16.33
CA ALA A 6 -4.56 -11.00 -16.83
C ALA A 6 -5.01 -12.17 -17.73
N TYR A 7 -4.45 -12.24 -18.93
CA TYR A 7 -4.85 -13.21 -19.95
C TYR A 7 -3.65 -13.87 -20.62
N TYR A 8 -3.55 -15.18 -20.46
CA TYR A 8 -2.38 -15.95 -20.90
C TYR A 8 -2.80 -17.13 -21.77
N THR A 9 -2.81 -16.93 -23.09
CA THR A 9 -3.05 -18.03 -24.06
C THR A 9 -1.99 -19.11 -23.95
N GLU A 10 -0.77 -18.74 -23.57
CA GLU A 10 0.36 -19.64 -23.38
C GLU A 10 0.22 -20.56 -22.16
N TYR A 11 -0.71 -20.29 -21.26
CA TYR A 11 -1.07 -21.13 -20.11
C TYR A 11 -2.27 -22.03 -20.36
N GLN A 12 -2.88 -21.91 -21.55
CA GLN A 12 -4.06 -22.72 -21.88
C GLN A 12 -3.67 -24.05 -22.53
N PRO A 13 -4.27 -25.15 -22.10
CA PRO A 13 -4.10 -26.44 -22.79
C PRO A 13 -4.94 -26.54 -24.07
N TYR A 14 -5.76 -25.53 -24.39
CA TYR A 14 -6.71 -25.52 -25.50
C TYR A 14 -6.62 -24.22 -26.29
N GLU A 15 -6.92 -24.28 -27.60
CA GLU A 15 -7.06 -23.09 -28.43
C GLU A 15 -8.44 -22.47 -28.25
N ARG A 16 -8.49 -21.32 -27.56
CA ARG A 16 -9.73 -20.60 -27.23
C ARG A 16 -9.69 -19.10 -27.51
N LEU A 17 -8.64 -18.60 -28.15
CA LEU A 17 -8.40 -17.17 -28.31
C LEU A 17 -9.64 -16.38 -28.77
N ALA A 18 -10.28 -16.79 -29.84
CA ALA A 18 -11.46 -16.10 -30.36
C ALA A 18 -12.64 -16.14 -29.37
N GLN A 19 -12.92 -17.31 -28.80
CA GLN A 19 -13.99 -17.49 -27.83
C GLN A 19 -13.77 -16.67 -26.56
N ASP A 20 -12.56 -16.66 -26.00
CA ASP A 20 -12.24 -15.92 -24.78
C ASP A 20 -12.37 -14.41 -24.99
N LEU A 21 -11.85 -13.88 -26.11
CA LEU A 21 -11.97 -12.45 -26.41
C LEU A 21 -13.39 -12.03 -26.80
N ASP A 22 -14.18 -12.91 -27.38
CA ASP A 22 -15.63 -12.68 -27.61
C ASP A 22 -16.34 -12.56 -26.24
N LEU A 23 -16.10 -13.49 -25.32
CA LEU A 23 -16.66 -13.44 -23.97
C LEU A 23 -16.22 -12.18 -23.20
N MET A 24 -14.94 -11.78 -23.32
CA MET A 24 -14.45 -10.54 -22.70
C MET A 24 -15.17 -9.31 -23.27
N ALA A 25 -15.32 -9.23 -24.59
CA ALA A 25 -16.01 -8.13 -25.26
C ALA A 25 -17.50 -8.08 -24.87
N GLU A 26 -18.19 -9.23 -24.83
CA GLU A 26 -19.58 -9.35 -24.37
C GLU A 26 -19.73 -8.90 -22.91
N ALA A 27 -18.81 -9.29 -22.03
CA ALA A 27 -18.77 -8.83 -20.64
C ALA A 27 -18.43 -7.34 -20.50
N GLY A 28 -17.92 -6.70 -21.57
CA GLY A 28 -17.53 -5.28 -21.58
C GLY A 28 -16.14 -5.01 -20.99
N PHE A 29 -15.26 -5.99 -21.04
CA PHE A 29 -13.86 -5.79 -20.70
C PHE A 29 -13.18 -4.91 -21.76
N SER A 30 -12.32 -4.03 -21.30
CA SER A 30 -11.65 -3.03 -22.13
C SER A 30 -10.14 -3.13 -22.15
N VAL A 31 -9.56 -3.98 -21.30
CA VAL A 31 -8.11 -4.17 -21.19
C VAL A 31 -7.75 -5.61 -20.82
N ILE A 32 -6.63 -6.09 -21.35
CA ILE A 32 -5.96 -7.33 -20.93
C ILE A 32 -4.49 -7.07 -20.64
N ARG A 33 -3.92 -7.82 -19.70
CA ARG A 33 -2.49 -7.87 -19.47
C ARG A 33 -1.94 -9.20 -19.96
N VAL A 34 -0.80 -9.15 -20.66
CA VAL A 34 -0.27 -10.32 -21.40
C VAL A 34 1.26 -10.40 -21.31
N GLY A 35 1.81 -11.60 -21.30
CA GLY A 35 3.19 -11.88 -21.64
C GLY A 35 4.25 -11.70 -20.57
N GLU A 36 3.92 -11.29 -19.32
CA GLU A 36 4.91 -10.94 -18.30
C GLU A 36 5.59 -12.13 -17.61
N SER A 37 5.09 -13.36 -17.76
CA SER A 37 5.58 -14.51 -16.99
C SER A 37 6.37 -15.54 -17.79
N VAL A 38 6.60 -15.33 -19.07
CA VAL A 38 6.95 -16.42 -20.01
C VAL A 38 8.21 -16.16 -20.82
N TRP A 39 9.32 -15.82 -20.15
CA TRP A 39 10.60 -15.63 -20.84
C TRP A 39 10.96 -16.84 -21.71
N SER A 40 10.74 -18.08 -21.24
CA SER A 40 11.02 -19.29 -22.02
C SER A 40 10.16 -19.46 -23.27
N THR A 41 8.99 -18.84 -23.34
CA THR A 41 8.14 -18.79 -24.53
C THR A 41 8.69 -17.76 -25.53
N TRP A 42 9.11 -16.61 -25.04
CA TRP A 42 9.74 -15.56 -25.86
C TRP A 42 11.11 -15.97 -26.40
N GLU A 43 11.90 -16.65 -25.59
CA GLU A 43 13.27 -17.07 -25.91
C GLU A 43 13.48 -18.51 -25.40
N PRO A 44 13.00 -19.53 -26.13
CA PRO A 44 13.10 -20.93 -25.74
C PRO A 44 14.55 -21.45 -25.69
N ARG A 45 15.43 -20.81 -26.42
CA ARG A 45 16.88 -21.04 -26.40
C ARG A 45 17.60 -19.70 -26.50
N GLU A 46 18.71 -19.57 -25.83
CA GLU A 46 19.50 -18.34 -25.87
C GLU A 46 19.73 -17.81 -27.28
N GLY A 47 19.30 -16.56 -27.53
CA GLY A 47 19.42 -15.88 -28.81
C GLY A 47 18.41 -16.33 -29.87
N HIS A 48 17.51 -17.26 -29.55
CA HIS A 48 16.45 -17.69 -30.46
C HIS A 48 15.11 -17.20 -29.94
N PHE A 49 14.53 -16.21 -30.63
CA PHE A 49 13.28 -15.57 -30.21
C PHE A 49 12.09 -16.08 -31.03
N GLU A 50 11.04 -16.41 -30.35
CA GLU A 50 9.74 -16.76 -30.90
C GLU A 50 8.73 -15.69 -30.47
N LEU A 51 8.49 -14.69 -31.33
CA LEU A 51 7.68 -13.52 -30.97
C LEU A 51 6.25 -13.63 -31.49
N ASP A 52 6.02 -14.34 -32.57
CA ASP A 52 4.78 -14.27 -33.35
C ASP A 52 3.55 -14.85 -32.62
N TRP A 53 3.73 -15.55 -31.52
CA TRP A 53 2.64 -16.11 -30.73
C TRP A 53 1.72 -15.04 -30.12
N LEU A 54 2.26 -13.86 -29.78
CA LEU A 54 1.46 -12.78 -29.19
C LEU A 54 0.71 -11.96 -30.26
N GLN A 55 1.17 -11.92 -31.51
CA GLN A 55 0.55 -11.13 -32.58
C GLN A 55 -0.95 -11.42 -32.73
N PRO A 56 -1.41 -12.70 -32.85
CA PRO A 56 -2.82 -13.01 -32.96
C PRO A 56 -3.66 -12.55 -31.75
N VAL A 57 -3.07 -12.55 -30.55
CA VAL A 57 -3.73 -12.09 -29.32
C VAL A 57 -3.99 -10.60 -29.39
N LEU A 58 -2.96 -9.82 -29.77
CA LEU A 58 -3.08 -8.36 -29.89
C LEU A 58 -4.02 -7.95 -31.03
N ASP A 59 -3.93 -8.62 -32.19
CA ASP A 59 -4.82 -8.38 -33.33
C ASP A 59 -6.28 -8.63 -32.94
N ALA A 60 -6.55 -9.80 -32.34
CA ALA A 60 -7.90 -10.18 -31.93
C ALA A 60 -8.48 -9.30 -30.81
N ALA A 61 -7.64 -8.81 -29.90
CA ALA A 61 -8.01 -7.82 -28.88
C ALA A 61 -8.35 -6.47 -29.55
N HIS A 62 -7.50 -6.01 -30.47
CA HIS A 62 -7.73 -4.76 -31.21
C HIS A 62 -9.05 -4.77 -31.98
N ASP A 63 -9.31 -5.84 -32.69
CA ASP A 63 -10.55 -6.02 -33.48
C ASP A 63 -11.81 -5.93 -32.63
N ARG A 64 -11.71 -6.21 -31.33
CA ARG A 64 -12.81 -6.14 -30.34
C ARG A 64 -12.78 -4.88 -29.48
N GLY A 65 -11.87 -3.94 -29.76
CA GLY A 65 -11.71 -2.70 -28.98
C GLY A 65 -11.09 -2.89 -27.59
N ILE A 66 -10.52 -4.08 -27.34
CA ILE A 66 -9.82 -4.39 -26.09
C ILE A 66 -8.37 -3.91 -26.19
N LYS A 67 -7.90 -3.17 -25.20
CA LYS A 67 -6.52 -2.69 -25.09
C LYS A 67 -5.63 -3.73 -24.40
N ALA A 68 -4.31 -3.61 -24.59
CA ALA A 68 -3.34 -4.51 -23.99
C ALA A 68 -2.26 -3.76 -23.21
N ILE A 69 -1.90 -4.30 -22.06
CA ILE A 69 -0.68 -3.97 -21.31
C ILE A 69 0.25 -5.17 -21.50
N VAL A 70 1.43 -4.93 -22.09
CA VAL A 70 2.40 -5.99 -22.31
C VAL A 70 3.42 -6.00 -21.18
N GLY A 71 3.58 -7.16 -20.55
CA GLY A 71 4.58 -7.37 -19.51
C GLY A 71 5.92 -7.84 -20.06
N THR A 72 7.00 -7.43 -19.41
CA THR A 72 8.35 -7.90 -19.69
C THR A 72 8.72 -9.00 -18.68
N PRO A 73 9.00 -10.23 -19.12
CA PRO A 73 9.00 -11.45 -18.29
C PRO A 73 10.29 -11.67 -17.50
N THR A 74 10.91 -10.61 -17.01
CA THR A 74 12.25 -10.67 -16.42
C THR A 74 12.32 -11.37 -15.07
N TYR A 75 11.20 -11.46 -14.35
CA TYR A 75 11.13 -12.12 -13.05
C TYR A 75 11.03 -13.66 -13.12
N ALA A 76 10.69 -14.22 -14.29
CA ALA A 76 10.51 -15.65 -14.51
C ALA A 76 11.54 -16.18 -15.51
N VAL A 77 12.78 -16.36 -15.03
CA VAL A 77 13.91 -16.74 -15.89
C VAL A 77 13.79 -18.16 -16.44
N PRO A 78 14.24 -18.43 -17.68
CA PRO A 78 14.16 -19.76 -18.29
C PRO A 78 15.22 -20.72 -17.73
N PRO A 79 14.98 -22.05 -17.80
CA PRO A 79 15.93 -23.06 -17.32
C PRO A 79 17.31 -22.98 -17.98
N TRP A 80 17.37 -22.59 -19.26
CA TRP A 80 18.65 -22.47 -19.98
C TRP A 80 19.54 -21.37 -19.39
N LEU A 81 18.94 -20.26 -18.90
CA LEU A 81 19.67 -19.16 -18.25
C LEU A 81 20.29 -19.65 -16.95
N ARG A 82 19.53 -20.30 -16.08
CA ARG A 82 20.03 -20.87 -14.82
C ARG A 82 21.13 -21.91 -15.01
N ARG A 83 21.04 -22.71 -16.08
CA ARG A 83 22.05 -23.71 -16.40
C ARG A 83 23.34 -23.11 -16.96
N LYS A 84 23.24 -22.09 -17.82
CA LYS A 84 24.40 -21.47 -18.47
C LYS A 84 25.10 -20.42 -17.62
N TYR A 85 24.32 -19.71 -16.78
CA TYR A 85 24.75 -18.59 -15.94
C TYR A 85 24.34 -18.84 -14.47
N PRO A 86 24.86 -19.93 -13.85
CA PRO A 86 24.47 -20.31 -12.48
C PRO A 86 24.81 -19.24 -11.45
N GLU A 87 25.76 -18.36 -11.73
CA GLU A 87 26.16 -17.22 -10.91
C GLU A 87 25.07 -16.15 -10.79
N THR A 88 24.08 -16.13 -11.70
CA THR A 88 22.92 -15.23 -11.63
C THR A 88 21.91 -15.65 -10.58
N ALA A 89 22.07 -16.84 -9.98
CA ALA A 89 21.18 -17.26 -8.91
C ALA A 89 21.20 -16.30 -7.74
N ALA A 90 20.02 -15.86 -7.29
CA ALA A 90 19.90 -15.17 -6.02
C ALA A 90 20.35 -16.10 -4.88
N ARG A 91 20.98 -15.54 -3.84
CA ARG A 91 21.41 -16.28 -2.65
C ARG A 91 20.62 -15.86 -1.42
N SER A 92 20.31 -16.85 -0.58
CA SER A 92 19.71 -16.63 0.75
C SER A 92 20.73 -16.06 1.74
N GLY A 93 20.26 -15.65 2.93
CA GLY A 93 21.12 -15.19 4.02
C GLY A 93 22.20 -16.19 4.43
N THR A 94 21.95 -17.49 4.26
CA THR A 94 22.93 -18.56 4.53
C THR A 94 23.94 -18.74 3.38
N GLY A 95 23.90 -17.90 2.33
CA GLY A 95 24.78 -17.98 1.15
C GLY A 95 24.41 -19.08 0.15
N GLN A 96 23.34 -19.85 0.41
CA GLN A 96 22.90 -20.90 -0.51
C GLN A 96 22.15 -20.31 -1.70
N PRO A 97 22.39 -20.79 -2.92
CA PRO A 97 21.61 -20.38 -4.08
C PRO A 97 20.14 -20.71 -3.87
N ILE A 98 19.25 -19.79 -4.21
CA ILE A 98 17.81 -20.05 -4.27
C ILE A 98 17.56 -21.17 -5.31
N PRO A 99 16.85 -22.25 -4.95
CA PRO A 99 16.56 -23.32 -5.90
C PRO A 99 15.73 -22.81 -7.08
N TYR A 100 16.01 -23.33 -8.27
CA TYR A 100 15.19 -23.06 -9.45
C TYR A 100 13.80 -23.71 -9.28
N GLY A 101 12.78 -23.04 -9.81
CA GLY A 101 11.39 -23.53 -9.83
C GLY A 101 10.40 -22.61 -9.15
N MET A 102 10.89 -21.58 -8.47
CA MET A 102 10.09 -20.44 -8.02
C MET A 102 10.44 -19.24 -8.87
N ARG A 103 9.51 -18.30 -9.04
CA ARG A 103 9.80 -17.01 -9.68
C ARG A 103 10.72 -16.13 -8.82
N GLN A 104 11.39 -15.15 -9.42
CA GLN A 104 12.29 -14.19 -8.75
C GLN A 104 13.47 -14.88 -8.04
N ASP A 105 14.04 -15.88 -8.69
CA ASP A 105 15.19 -16.64 -8.19
C ASP A 105 16.53 -16.16 -8.76
N ALA A 106 16.54 -15.08 -9.53
CA ALA A 106 17.73 -14.47 -10.11
C ALA A 106 18.07 -13.13 -9.44
N ASP A 107 19.37 -12.89 -9.28
CA ASP A 107 19.92 -11.58 -8.88
C ASP A 107 19.87 -10.63 -10.08
N TYR A 108 18.89 -9.73 -10.08
CA TYR A 108 18.70 -8.75 -11.15
C TYR A 108 19.79 -7.65 -11.17
N SER A 109 20.66 -7.57 -10.18
CA SER A 109 21.82 -6.68 -10.21
C SER A 109 23.00 -7.28 -10.98
N HIS A 110 23.00 -8.61 -11.22
CA HIS A 110 24.10 -9.31 -11.89
C HIS A 110 24.24 -8.88 -13.35
N PRO A 111 25.46 -8.52 -13.83
CA PRO A 111 25.67 -8.00 -15.20
C PRO A 111 25.19 -8.93 -16.31
N ALA A 112 25.40 -10.24 -16.17
CA ALA A 112 24.92 -11.21 -17.16
C ALA A 112 23.39 -11.23 -17.24
N PHE A 113 22.71 -11.20 -16.08
CA PHE A 113 21.24 -11.09 -16.05
C PHE A 113 20.80 -9.80 -16.75
N ARG A 114 21.37 -8.64 -16.39
CA ARG A 114 21.06 -7.34 -17.00
C ARG A 114 21.22 -7.36 -18.52
N HIS A 115 22.32 -7.91 -19.02
CA HIS A 115 22.57 -8.03 -20.45
C HIS A 115 21.50 -8.87 -21.17
N LEU A 116 21.14 -10.03 -20.60
CA LEU A 116 20.14 -10.92 -21.18
C LEU A 116 18.74 -10.31 -21.10
N ALA A 117 18.39 -9.69 -19.98
CA ALA A 117 17.12 -8.99 -19.80
C ALA A 117 16.98 -7.80 -20.76
N GLU A 118 18.03 -6.98 -20.93
CA GLU A 118 18.02 -5.87 -21.88
C GLU A 118 17.77 -6.35 -23.31
N ARG A 119 18.46 -7.40 -23.73
CA ARG A 119 18.26 -8.01 -25.05
C ARG A 119 16.83 -8.48 -25.25
N LEU A 120 16.28 -9.20 -24.27
CA LEU A 120 14.90 -9.67 -24.31
C LEU A 120 13.91 -8.50 -24.40
N VAL A 121 14.01 -7.53 -23.50
CA VAL A 121 13.12 -6.36 -23.45
C VAL A 121 13.16 -5.59 -24.76
N ARG A 122 14.35 -5.30 -25.29
CA ARG A 122 14.48 -4.62 -26.60
C ARG A 122 13.83 -5.38 -27.74
N THR A 123 13.91 -6.71 -27.70
CA THR A 123 13.33 -7.57 -28.75
C THR A 123 11.80 -7.57 -28.67
N ILE A 124 11.22 -7.74 -27.48
CA ILE A 124 9.76 -7.76 -27.29
C ILE A 124 9.20 -6.36 -27.58
N VAL A 125 9.73 -5.33 -26.93
CA VAL A 125 9.22 -3.96 -27.08
C VAL A 125 9.38 -3.47 -28.52
N GLY A 126 10.53 -3.69 -29.14
CA GLY A 126 10.76 -3.31 -30.54
C GLY A 126 9.83 -4.00 -31.54
N ARG A 127 9.27 -5.16 -31.17
CA ARG A 127 8.30 -5.89 -32.03
C ARG A 127 6.88 -5.34 -31.89
N TYR A 128 6.46 -4.90 -30.68
CA TYR A 128 5.07 -4.63 -30.36
C TYR A 128 4.75 -3.20 -29.95
N ALA A 129 5.74 -2.30 -29.83
CA ALA A 129 5.51 -0.91 -29.40
C ALA A 129 4.51 -0.16 -30.27
N ASP A 130 4.54 -0.40 -31.58
CA ASP A 130 3.65 0.28 -32.54
C ASP A 130 2.31 -0.43 -32.73
N HIS A 131 2.02 -1.50 -31.97
CA HIS A 131 0.76 -2.22 -32.14
C HIS A 131 -0.42 -1.42 -31.56
N PRO A 132 -1.53 -1.20 -32.30
CA PRO A 132 -2.61 -0.27 -31.89
C PRO A 132 -3.41 -0.73 -30.66
N ALA A 133 -3.32 -2.00 -30.26
CA ALA A 133 -3.92 -2.48 -29.01
C ALA A 133 -3.08 -2.08 -27.79
N VAL A 134 -1.75 -1.90 -27.91
CA VAL A 134 -0.84 -1.69 -26.78
C VAL A 134 -0.95 -0.25 -26.27
N ILE A 135 -1.30 -0.10 -25.00
CA ILE A 135 -1.44 1.20 -24.33
C ILE A 135 -0.43 1.41 -23.21
N GLY A 136 0.28 0.37 -22.82
CA GLY A 136 1.24 0.46 -21.73
C GLY A 136 2.06 -0.80 -21.56
N TRP A 137 3.08 -0.66 -20.71
CA TRP A 137 4.07 -1.70 -20.44
C TRP A 137 4.24 -1.90 -18.95
N GLN A 138 4.18 -3.17 -18.51
CA GLN A 138 4.55 -3.55 -17.17
C GLN A 138 6.00 -4.02 -17.17
N VAL A 139 6.86 -3.34 -16.43
CA VAL A 139 8.26 -3.75 -16.25
C VAL A 139 8.38 -4.65 -15.04
N ASP A 140 8.87 -5.88 -15.20
CA ASP A 140 8.98 -6.88 -14.16
C ASP A 140 7.63 -7.21 -13.47
N ASN A 141 7.64 -7.95 -12.38
CA ASN A 141 6.45 -8.23 -11.58
C ASN A 141 6.80 -8.36 -10.10
N GLU A 142 6.09 -7.66 -9.23
CA GLU A 142 6.25 -7.69 -7.77
C GLU A 142 7.72 -7.55 -7.32
N PRO A 143 8.46 -6.54 -7.78
CA PRO A 143 9.87 -6.40 -7.45
C PRO A 143 10.09 -6.23 -5.94
N GLY A 144 11.27 -6.70 -5.45
CA GLY A 144 11.64 -6.56 -4.05
C GLY A 144 11.18 -7.70 -3.13
N LEU A 145 10.66 -8.81 -3.69
CA LEU A 145 10.29 -9.99 -2.90
C LEU A 145 11.47 -10.56 -2.11
N ARG A 146 12.68 -10.49 -2.68
CA ARG A 146 13.86 -11.11 -2.09
C ARG A 146 14.90 -10.10 -1.67
N ILE A 147 15.59 -10.45 -0.58
CA ILE A 147 16.84 -9.84 -0.14
C ILE A 147 17.98 -10.67 -0.71
N PHE A 148 18.86 -10.06 -1.48
CA PHE A 148 19.96 -10.76 -2.15
C PHE A 148 21.22 -10.78 -1.29
N HIS A 149 21.75 -11.98 -1.03
CA HIS A 149 22.99 -12.17 -0.28
C HIS A 149 24.13 -12.68 -1.18
N ASN A 150 24.09 -12.31 -2.46
CA ASN A 150 25.17 -12.63 -3.40
C ASN A 150 26.47 -11.90 -3.03
N ASP A 151 27.61 -12.52 -3.25
CA ASP A 151 28.91 -11.93 -2.90
C ASP A 151 29.12 -10.57 -3.59
N ALA A 152 28.70 -10.44 -4.85
CA ALA A 152 28.78 -9.18 -5.59
C ALA A 152 27.86 -8.11 -5.00
N VAL A 153 26.68 -8.48 -4.51
CA VAL A 153 25.74 -7.56 -3.81
C VAL A 153 26.36 -7.08 -2.51
N PHE A 154 26.99 -7.97 -1.75
CA PHE A 154 27.67 -7.60 -0.52
C PHE A 154 28.89 -6.68 -0.79
N GLN A 155 29.69 -6.94 -1.85
CA GLN A 155 30.76 -6.02 -2.24
C GLN A 155 30.24 -4.64 -2.64
N GLY A 156 29.15 -4.58 -3.40
CA GLY A 156 28.49 -3.31 -3.73
C GLY A 156 27.96 -2.58 -2.48
N PHE A 157 27.50 -3.31 -1.47
CA PHE A 157 27.15 -2.73 -0.18
C PHE A 157 28.35 -2.13 0.54
N LEU A 158 29.50 -2.83 0.56
CA LEU A 158 30.74 -2.28 1.12
C LEU A 158 31.17 -0.99 0.42
N ASP A 159 31.07 -0.96 -0.92
CA ASP A 159 31.39 0.25 -1.69
C ASP A 159 30.41 1.38 -1.35
N HIS A 160 29.11 1.09 -1.24
CA HIS A 160 28.10 2.05 -0.79
C HIS A 160 28.42 2.61 0.61
N LEU A 161 28.86 1.77 1.56
CA LEU A 161 29.25 2.23 2.89
C LEU A 161 30.51 3.10 2.85
N ARG A 162 31.50 2.76 2.00
CA ARG A 162 32.70 3.59 1.80
C ARG A 162 32.34 4.98 1.29
N ASP A 163 31.46 5.04 0.30
CA ASP A 163 31.00 6.32 -0.25
C ASP A 163 30.25 7.17 0.78
N ARG A 164 29.43 6.52 1.64
CA ARG A 164 28.62 7.21 2.66
C ARG A 164 29.45 7.68 3.85
N TYR A 165 30.36 6.86 4.37
CA TYR A 165 31.07 7.13 5.63
C TYR A 165 32.51 7.59 5.43
N GLY A 166 33.10 7.38 4.28
CA GLY A 166 34.49 7.74 3.94
C GLY A 166 35.51 6.79 4.53
N ASP A 167 35.47 6.57 5.84
CA ASP A 167 36.42 5.73 6.56
C ASP A 167 35.74 4.81 7.59
N VAL A 168 36.44 3.72 7.94
CA VAL A 168 35.96 2.69 8.87
C VAL A 168 35.73 3.23 10.28
N GLU A 169 36.54 4.20 10.72
CA GLU A 169 36.41 4.77 12.06
C GLU A 169 35.16 5.62 12.19
N THR A 170 34.75 6.30 11.14
CA THR A 170 33.47 7.01 11.07
C THR A 170 32.31 6.02 11.14
N LEU A 171 32.37 4.89 10.41
CA LEU A 171 31.36 3.83 10.51
C LEU A 171 31.30 3.25 11.93
N ASN A 172 32.47 2.91 12.53
CA ASN A 172 32.54 2.38 13.88
C ASN A 172 31.83 3.28 14.91
N ARG A 173 32.05 4.60 14.80
CA ARG A 173 31.40 5.58 15.69
C ARG A 173 29.89 5.69 15.44
N ARG A 174 29.52 5.79 14.18
CA ARG A 174 28.09 5.98 13.79
C ARG A 174 27.22 4.77 14.17
N TRP A 175 27.75 3.56 14.05
CA TRP A 175 27.04 2.33 14.37
C TRP A 175 27.30 1.79 15.78
N GLY A 176 28.19 2.39 16.54
CA GLY A 176 28.53 1.96 17.90
C GLY A 176 29.18 0.57 17.96
N LEU A 177 30.05 0.24 17.00
CA LEU A 177 30.62 -1.12 16.84
C LEU A 177 31.62 -1.53 17.91
N THR A 178 31.85 -0.73 18.96
CA THR A 178 32.54 -1.17 20.18
C THR A 178 31.79 -2.22 20.97
N TYR A 179 30.45 -2.27 20.81
CA TYR A 179 29.59 -3.27 21.45
C TYR A 179 29.91 -4.67 20.94
N TRP A 180 30.09 -5.63 21.84
CA TRP A 180 30.47 -7.03 21.57
C TRP A 180 31.70 -7.20 20.66
N SER A 181 32.63 -6.24 20.67
CA SER A 181 33.88 -6.27 19.88
C SER A 181 33.66 -6.30 18.36
N HIS A 182 32.60 -5.66 17.88
CA HIS A 182 32.28 -5.57 16.43
C HIS A 182 33.12 -4.49 15.72
N ARG A 183 34.00 -3.74 16.43
CA ARG A 183 34.80 -2.68 15.84
C ARG A 183 35.68 -3.20 14.71
N LEU A 184 35.52 -2.61 13.52
CA LEU A 184 36.29 -2.93 12.34
C LEU A 184 37.65 -2.20 12.33
N GLN A 185 38.70 -2.81 11.79
CA GLN A 185 39.97 -2.18 11.45
C GLN A 185 40.05 -1.83 9.96
N ASP A 186 39.39 -2.65 9.12
CA ASP A 186 39.31 -2.50 7.67
C ASP A 186 37.89 -2.81 7.20
N TRP A 187 37.53 -2.34 6.01
CA TRP A 187 36.25 -2.65 5.37
C TRP A 187 36.04 -4.15 5.15
N ALA A 188 37.11 -4.91 4.95
CA ALA A 188 37.05 -6.35 4.77
C ALA A 188 36.68 -7.11 6.05
N ASP A 189 36.73 -6.45 7.22
CA ASP A 189 36.30 -7.05 8.49
C ASP A 189 34.76 -7.08 8.64
N LEU A 190 34.02 -6.34 7.80
CA LEU A 190 32.56 -6.35 7.87
C LEU A 190 32.04 -7.74 7.48
N TRP A 191 31.32 -8.36 8.41
CA TRP A 191 30.74 -9.70 8.22
C TRP A 191 29.51 -9.65 7.31
N PRO A 192 29.15 -10.77 6.63
CA PRO A 192 27.87 -10.87 5.92
C PRO A 192 26.68 -10.64 6.87
N PRO A 193 25.54 -10.10 6.37
CA PRO A 193 24.40 -9.70 7.21
C PRO A 193 23.68 -10.86 7.90
N ASP A 194 23.90 -12.10 7.50
CA ASP A 194 23.31 -13.28 8.16
C ASP A 194 23.82 -13.39 9.61
N GLY A 195 22.90 -13.55 10.55
CA GLY A 195 23.23 -13.57 11.99
C GLY A 195 23.61 -12.20 12.58
N ASN A 196 23.39 -11.10 11.84
CA ASN A 196 23.64 -9.75 12.35
C ASN A 196 22.76 -9.43 13.56
N THR A 197 23.32 -8.71 14.53
CA THR A 197 22.62 -8.25 15.74
C THR A 197 22.63 -6.73 15.88
N THR A 198 23.16 -6.00 14.91
CA THR A 198 23.36 -4.56 14.95
C THR A 198 22.24 -3.85 14.17
N PRO A 199 21.36 -3.06 14.83
CA PRO A 199 20.24 -2.38 14.17
C PRO A 199 20.66 -1.45 13.04
N SER A 200 21.75 -0.67 13.24
CA SER A 200 22.28 0.25 12.22
C SER A 200 22.72 -0.49 10.95
N TYR A 201 23.33 -1.66 11.12
CA TYR A 201 23.73 -2.51 10.01
C TYR A 201 22.51 -3.04 9.25
N ASP A 202 21.53 -3.60 9.98
CA ASP A 202 20.33 -4.13 9.32
C ASP A 202 19.60 -3.05 8.53
N LEU A 203 19.37 -1.88 9.12
CA LEU A 203 18.72 -0.76 8.44
C LEU A 203 19.50 -0.32 7.19
N ALA A 204 20.84 -0.20 7.28
CA ALA A 204 21.66 0.15 6.12
C ALA A 204 21.59 -0.92 5.02
N TRP A 205 21.57 -2.20 5.40
CA TRP A 205 21.42 -3.33 4.46
C TRP A 205 20.05 -3.30 3.78
N ARG A 206 18.96 -3.08 4.52
CA ARG A 206 17.61 -3.01 3.98
C ARG A 206 17.43 -1.83 3.02
N ARG A 207 17.97 -0.65 3.37
CA ARG A 207 18.02 0.52 2.48
C ARG A 207 18.78 0.22 1.20
N TYR A 208 19.93 -0.46 1.30
CA TYR A 208 20.70 -0.84 0.13
C TYR A 208 19.94 -1.83 -0.77
N GLN A 209 19.26 -2.82 -0.21
CA GLN A 209 18.42 -3.75 -0.97
C GLN A 209 17.26 -3.04 -1.70
N SER A 210 16.59 -2.13 -1.01
CA SER A 210 15.54 -1.32 -1.63
C SER A 210 16.07 -0.43 -2.75
N ARG A 211 17.26 0.13 -2.57
CA ARG A 211 17.95 0.90 -3.62
C ARG A 211 18.26 0.03 -4.85
N LEU A 212 18.72 -1.21 -4.68
CA LEU A 212 18.96 -2.13 -5.80
C LEU A 212 17.68 -2.41 -6.58
N THR A 213 16.57 -2.62 -5.87
CA THR A 213 15.24 -2.78 -6.50
C THR A 213 14.85 -1.54 -7.28
N GLN A 214 14.97 -0.36 -6.67
CA GLN A 214 14.67 0.92 -7.33
C GLN A 214 15.55 1.17 -8.56
N GLU A 215 16.85 0.92 -8.48
CA GLU A 215 17.79 1.06 -9.60
C GLU A 215 17.45 0.09 -10.74
N TYR A 216 17.02 -1.12 -10.40
CA TYR A 216 16.56 -2.08 -11.40
C TYR A 216 15.32 -1.60 -12.14
N ILE A 217 14.29 -1.19 -11.43
CA ILE A 217 13.06 -0.71 -12.05
C ILE A 217 13.28 0.62 -12.80
N THR A 218 14.12 1.51 -12.27
CA THR A 218 14.50 2.75 -12.97
C THR A 218 15.18 2.47 -14.31
N TRP A 219 16.15 1.57 -14.32
CA TRP A 219 16.80 1.14 -15.54
C TRP A 219 15.83 0.49 -16.53
N HIS A 220 14.97 -0.39 -16.04
CA HIS A 220 14.03 -1.14 -16.85
C HIS A 220 12.96 -0.21 -17.47
N ALA A 221 12.38 0.69 -16.67
CA ALA A 221 11.43 1.69 -17.16
C ALA A 221 12.08 2.63 -18.21
N ALA A 222 13.31 3.10 -17.95
CA ALA A 222 14.04 3.94 -18.90
C ALA A 222 14.33 3.22 -20.23
N LEU A 223 14.66 1.92 -20.16
CA LEU A 223 14.87 1.09 -21.33
C LEU A 223 13.60 0.99 -22.19
N VAL A 224 12.46 0.69 -21.57
CA VAL A 224 11.18 0.59 -22.27
C VAL A 224 10.78 1.95 -22.86
N ARG A 225 10.84 3.03 -22.08
CA ARG A 225 10.52 4.39 -22.57
C ARG A 225 11.32 4.83 -23.78
N GLY A 226 12.58 4.41 -23.86
CA GLY A 226 13.43 4.70 -25.03
C GLY A 226 12.99 4.00 -26.31
N LEU A 227 11.99 3.11 -26.25
CA LEU A 227 11.55 2.24 -27.35
C LEU A 227 10.07 2.41 -27.71
N VAL A 228 9.27 3.04 -26.86
CA VAL A 228 7.82 3.12 -27.01
C VAL A 228 7.35 4.55 -27.36
N PRO A 229 6.18 4.71 -28.01
CA PRO A 229 5.53 6.00 -28.21
C PRO A 229 5.23 6.73 -26.89
N GLU A 230 5.13 8.06 -26.94
CA GLU A 230 4.92 8.91 -25.76
C GLU A 230 3.54 8.72 -25.11
N ASP A 231 2.56 8.21 -25.82
CA ASP A 231 1.19 7.96 -25.33
C ASP A 231 1.03 6.61 -24.63
N GLN A 232 2.08 5.78 -24.62
CA GLN A 232 2.10 4.53 -23.87
C GLN A 232 2.75 4.74 -22.49
N PHE A 233 2.08 4.31 -21.45
CA PHE A 233 2.61 4.41 -20.09
C PHE A 233 3.53 3.23 -19.72
N VAL A 234 4.42 3.45 -18.78
CA VAL A 234 5.25 2.43 -18.14
C VAL A 234 4.90 2.32 -16.66
N THR A 235 4.56 1.12 -16.23
CA THR A 235 4.23 0.80 -14.84
C THR A 235 4.94 -0.47 -14.38
N THR A 236 4.77 -0.84 -13.12
CA THR A 236 5.08 -2.16 -12.59
C THR A 236 3.94 -2.64 -11.69
N CYS A 237 3.95 -3.90 -11.33
CA CYS A 237 2.99 -4.52 -10.46
C CYS A 237 3.57 -4.58 -9.04
N VAL A 238 3.15 -3.68 -8.15
CA VAL A 238 3.70 -3.58 -6.79
C VAL A 238 2.90 -4.43 -5.81
N ALA A 239 3.56 -5.38 -5.14
CA ALA A 239 3.02 -6.00 -3.94
C ALA A 239 3.44 -5.18 -2.72
N LEU A 240 2.46 -4.59 -2.01
CA LEU A 240 2.68 -3.50 -1.04
C LEU A 240 3.48 -3.90 0.20
N GLY A 241 3.58 -5.20 0.53
CA GLY A 241 4.28 -5.73 1.70
C GLY A 241 5.69 -6.28 1.44
N GLN A 242 6.27 -6.09 0.26
CA GLN A 242 7.57 -6.68 -0.08
C GLN A 242 8.71 -6.17 0.81
N GLN A 243 9.62 -7.10 1.19
CA GLN A 243 10.69 -6.84 2.16
C GLN A 243 11.77 -5.86 1.63
N GLY A 244 12.17 -6.01 0.39
CA GLY A 244 13.19 -5.21 -0.27
C GLY A 244 12.62 -3.98 -0.97
N LEU A 245 11.52 -3.39 -0.48
CA LEU A 245 10.80 -2.35 -1.20
C LEU A 245 10.40 -1.17 -0.31
N ASP A 246 10.86 0.01 -0.68
CA ASP A 246 10.23 1.27 -0.33
C ASP A 246 9.22 1.62 -1.43
N ILE A 247 7.93 1.57 -1.08
CA ILE A 247 6.84 1.78 -2.05
C ILE A 247 6.80 3.20 -2.61
N SER A 248 7.25 4.20 -1.86
CA SER A 248 7.31 5.58 -2.33
C SER A 248 8.45 5.79 -3.33
N ALA A 249 9.58 5.12 -3.13
CA ALA A 249 10.74 5.21 -4.00
C ALA A 249 10.51 4.53 -5.35
N ILE A 250 9.84 3.36 -5.36
CA ILE A 250 9.60 2.58 -6.58
C ILE A 250 8.67 3.32 -7.57
N GLY A 251 7.79 4.18 -7.08
CA GLY A 251 6.86 4.93 -7.93
C GLY A 251 7.51 6.03 -8.77
N ARG A 252 8.69 6.52 -8.37
CA ARG A 252 9.34 7.68 -8.99
C ARG A 252 9.69 7.49 -10.47
N PRO A 253 10.21 6.35 -10.92
CA PRO A 253 10.54 6.13 -12.33
C PRO A 253 9.34 5.73 -13.21
N LEU A 254 8.17 5.52 -12.66
CA LEU A 254 6.97 5.04 -13.35
C LEU A 254 6.07 6.20 -13.77
N ASP A 255 5.29 6.01 -14.84
CA ASP A 255 4.29 7.01 -15.29
C ASP A 255 3.05 6.96 -14.43
N VAL A 256 2.66 5.78 -13.98
CA VAL A 256 1.51 5.53 -13.12
C VAL A 256 1.85 4.42 -12.13
N ALA A 257 1.37 4.55 -10.90
CA ALA A 257 1.48 3.48 -9.91
C ALA A 257 0.57 2.30 -10.28
N GLY A 258 1.13 1.09 -10.26
CA GLY A 258 0.37 -0.15 -10.38
C GLY A 258 0.58 -1.01 -9.14
N ALA A 259 -0.48 -1.54 -8.56
CA ALA A 259 -0.41 -2.34 -7.34
C ALA A 259 -1.34 -3.55 -7.39
N ASN A 260 -0.93 -4.62 -6.69
CA ASN A 260 -1.76 -5.79 -6.44
C ASN A 260 -2.55 -5.59 -5.16
N ILE A 261 -3.88 -5.65 -5.26
CA ILE A 261 -4.81 -5.42 -4.16
C ILE A 261 -5.59 -6.71 -3.92
N TYR A 262 -5.09 -7.55 -3.02
CA TYR A 262 -5.77 -8.76 -2.58
C TYR A 262 -6.40 -8.56 -1.20
N TYR A 263 -7.59 -9.10 -0.99
CA TYR A 263 -8.37 -8.87 0.22
C TYR A 263 -9.09 -10.16 0.68
N ALA A 264 -9.41 -10.22 1.97
CA ALA A 264 -10.24 -11.29 2.50
C ALA A 264 -11.63 -11.27 1.88
N THR A 265 -12.16 -12.45 1.62
CA THR A 265 -13.48 -12.66 1.00
C THR A 265 -14.48 -13.21 2.03
N GLN A 266 -15.72 -13.41 1.60
CA GLN A 266 -16.78 -13.98 2.41
C GLN A 266 -17.00 -13.20 3.72
N ASP A 267 -17.10 -13.87 4.85
CA ASP A 267 -17.31 -13.22 6.15
C ASP A 267 -16.08 -12.39 6.58
N GLY A 268 -14.89 -12.67 6.02
CA GLY A 268 -13.70 -11.85 6.20
C GLY A 268 -13.80 -10.44 5.60
N LEU A 269 -14.79 -10.17 4.74
CA LEU A 269 -15.08 -8.84 4.19
C LEU A 269 -16.27 -8.15 4.90
N ALA A 270 -16.89 -8.79 5.89
CA ALA A 270 -18.04 -8.23 6.59
C ALA A 270 -17.68 -7.15 7.61
N LEU A 271 -18.62 -6.23 7.88
CA LEU A 271 -18.58 -5.31 9.02
C LEU A 271 -19.65 -5.71 10.04
N PRO A 272 -19.37 -5.54 11.34
CA PRO A 272 -18.21 -4.84 11.92
C PRO A 272 -16.87 -5.60 11.83
N GLY A 273 -16.83 -6.83 11.37
CA GLY A 273 -15.64 -7.64 11.26
C GLY A 273 -15.10 -8.13 12.61
N SER A 274 -14.10 -9.01 12.58
CA SER A 274 -13.38 -9.50 13.76
C SER A 274 -12.44 -8.42 14.31
N ASP A 275 -12.22 -8.41 15.62
CA ASP A 275 -11.21 -7.56 16.27
C ASP A 275 -9.83 -8.22 16.27
N GLU A 276 -9.77 -9.52 16.01
CA GLU A 276 -8.53 -10.26 15.84
C GLU A 276 -8.01 -10.08 14.40
N PRO A 277 -6.69 -9.91 14.22
CA PRO A 277 -6.11 -10.12 12.91
C PRO A 277 -6.43 -11.54 12.50
N ASP A 278 -6.99 -11.73 11.32
CA ASP A 278 -7.11 -13.07 10.75
C ASP A 278 -5.74 -13.73 10.84
N GLY A 279 -5.63 -14.86 11.50
CA GLY A 279 -4.38 -15.58 11.72
C GLY A 279 -3.73 -16.07 10.44
N GLY A 280 -3.82 -15.22 9.41
CA GLY A 280 -3.15 -15.28 8.13
C GLY A 280 -3.27 -16.62 7.44
N LEU A 281 -4.30 -16.81 6.66
CA LEU A 281 -4.25 -17.77 5.55
C LEU A 281 -3.04 -17.45 4.63
N TYR A 282 -2.47 -16.26 4.75
CA TYR A 282 -1.32 -15.80 3.99
C TYR A 282 -0.30 -15.10 4.87
N PRO A 283 0.84 -15.72 5.20
CA PRO A 283 1.94 -15.02 5.89
C PRO A 283 2.54 -13.88 5.05
N PHE A 284 2.21 -13.79 3.77
CA PHE A 284 2.64 -12.70 2.86
C PHE A 284 1.60 -11.59 2.71
N PHE A 285 0.34 -11.86 3.00
CA PHE A 285 -0.74 -10.91 2.97
C PHE A 285 -1.31 -10.87 4.38
N VAL A 286 -0.81 -9.99 5.23
CA VAL A 286 -1.40 -9.75 6.54
C VAL A 286 -2.84 -9.27 6.29
N SER A 287 -3.75 -10.21 6.21
CA SER A 287 -5.15 -9.93 6.02
C SER A 287 -5.74 -9.54 7.37
N TRP A 288 -5.89 -8.25 7.59
CA TRP A 288 -6.76 -7.73 8.61
C TRP A 288 -8.20 -8.04 8.20
N SER A 289 -9.01 -8.43 9.13
CA SER A 289 -10.41 -8.71 8.84
C SER A 289 -11.18 -7.45 8.44
N GLY A 290 -12.10 -7.61 7.52
CA GLY A 290 -13.02 -6.59 7.08
C GLY A 290 -12.48 -5.63 6.00
N PRO A 291 -13.33 -4.70 5.55
CA PRO A 291 -12.99 -3.78 4.45
C PRO A 291 -11.89 -2.76 4.80
N ALA A 292 -11.56 -2.55 6.08
CA ALA A 292 -10.51 -1.63 6.49
C ALA A 292 -9.16 -1.96 5.84
N TRP A 293 -8.82 -3.25 5.70
CA TRP A 293 -7.62 -3.67 5.01
C TRP A 293 -7.66 -3.36 3.51
N LEU A 294 -8.79 -3.60 2.86
CA LEU A 294 -8.97 -3.25 1.45
C LEU A 294 -8.77 -1.75 1.23
N TYR A 295 -9.35 -0.90 2.10
CA TYR A 295 -9.18 0.54 2.02
C TYR A 295 -7.72 0.97 2.27
N LEU A 296 -7.04 0.40 3.28
CA LEU A 296 -5.63 0.71 3.56
C LEU A 296 -4.73 0.40 2.35
N GLN A 297 -4.90 -0.76 1.70
CA GLN A 297 -4.13 -1.11 0.51
C GLN A 297 -4.36 -0.12 -0.64
N ASN A 298 -5.60 0.30 -0.86
CA ASN A 298 -5.91 1.30 -1.89
C ASN A 298 -5.30 2.67 -1.55
N ASP A 299 -5.34 3.08 -0.28
CA ASP A 299 -4.72 4.32 0.17
C ASP A 299 -3.19 4.25 0.05
N MET A 300 -2.56 3.10 0.35
CA MET A 300 -1.14 2.87 0.12
C MET A 300 -0.78 2.90 -1.38
N ALA A 301 -1.58 2.27 -2.24
CA ALA A 301 -1.36 2.28 -3.69
C ALA A 301 -1.43 3.70 -4.26
N ARG A 302 -2.40 4.50 -3.83
CA ARG A 302 -2.48 5.92 -4.16
C ARG A 302 -1.28 6.68 -3.59
N GLY A 303 -0.85 6.34 -2.38
CA GLY A 303 0.30 6.92 -1.68
C GLY A 303 1.63 6.75 -2.41
N ILE A 304 1.79 5.73 -3.27
CA ILE A 304 3.02 5.50 -4.06
C ILE A 304 3.44 6.77 -4.81
N ARG A 305 2.49 7.44 -5.47
CA ARG A 305 2.75 8.66 -6.26
C ARG A 305 1.94 9.88 -5.82
N GLN A 306 1.03 9.74 -4.84
CA GLN A 306 0.02 10.75 -4.49
C GLN A 306 -0.93 11.06 -5.67
N GLU A 307 -1.18 10.09 -6.51
CA GLU A 307 -1.95 10.18 -7.75
C GLU A 307 -2.88 8.97 -7.90
N PRO A 308 -3.86 9.00 -8.82
CA PRO A 308 -4.63 7.83 -9.19
C PRO A 308 -3.73 6.68 -9.64
N PHE A 309 -4.17 5.44 -9.40
CA PHE A 309 -3.37 4.24 -9.59
C PHE A 309 -4.11 3.18 -10.42
N LEU A 310 -3.38 2.14 -10.80
CA LEU A 310 -3.90 0.96 -11.48
C LEU A 310 -3.91 -0.21 -10.47
N VAL A 311 -5.04 -0.92 -10.39
CA VAL A 311 -5.10 -2.24 -9.76
C VAL A 311 -4.70 -3.25 -10.81
N MET A 312 -3.45 -3.75 -10.68
CA MET A 312 -2.86 -4.66 -11.68
C MET A 312 -3.29 -6.11 -11.45
N GLU A 313 -3.64 -6.44 -10.19
CA GLU A 313 -4.21 -7.73 -9.83
C GLU A 313 -5.15 -7.58 -8.64
N THR A 314 -6.27 -8.29 -8.70
CA THR A 314 -7.19 -8.47 -7.58
C THR A 314 -7.93 -9.80 -7.68
N ASN A 315 -8.61 -10.21 -6.61
CA ASN A 315 -9.32 -11.47 -6.54
C ASN A 315 -10.43 -11.57 -7.61
N ALA A 316 -10.32 -12.52 -8.54
CA ALA A 316 -11.48 -12.92 -9.35
C ALA A 316 -12.42 -13.82 -8.53
N THR A 317 -11.85 -14.81 -7.83
CA THR A 317 -12.56 -15.69 -6.88
C THR A 317 -11.66 -16.00 -5.71
N SER A 318 -11.33 -17.29 -5.46
CA SER A 318 -10.39 -17.70 -4.41
C SER A 318 -8.96 -17.38 -4.83
N ILE A 319 -8.18 -16.86 -3.90
CA ILE A 319 -6.74 -16.62 -4.04
C ILE A 319 -6.02 -17.33 -2.90
N GLY A 320 -4.95 -18.09 -3.23
CA GLY A 320 -4.11 -18.73 -2.22
C GLY A 320 -3.69 -20.16 -2.54
N GLY A 321 -3.38 -20.92 -1.50
CA GLY A 321 -2.98 -22.30 -1.62
C GLY A 321 -4.13 -23.24 -1.95
N SER A 322 -3.82 -24.54 -2.07
CA SER A 322 -4.83 -25.57 -2.38
C SER A 322 -5.92 -25.73 -1.29
N ALA A 323 -5.67 -25.20 -0.09
CA ALA A 323 -6.59 -25.22 1.05
C ALA A 323 -7.43 -23.93 1.18
N ASP A 324 -7.14 -22.88 0.39
CA ASP A 324 -7.73 -21.55 0.55
C ASP A 324 -8.80 -21.31 -0.51
N ASN A 325 -9.90 -22.06 -0.42
CA ASN A 325 -10.97 -22.02 -1.40
C ASN A 325 -12.15 -21.18 -0.89
N PHE A 326 -11.95 -19.87 -0.82
CA PHE A 326 -12.93 -18.90 -0.34
C PHE A 326 -13.37 -17.95 -1.49
N PRO A 327 -14.27 -18.41 -2.41
CA PRO A 327 -14.76 -17.53 -3.48
C PRO A 327 -15.61 -16.40 -2.88
N LEU A 328 -15.64 -15.25 -3.55
CA LEU A 328 -16.48 -14.12 -3.16
C LEU A 328 -17.96 -14.54 -3.10
N TYR A 329 -18.67 -14.02 -2.09
CA TYR A 329 -20.13 -14.05 -2.09
C TYR A 329 -20.70 -13.13 -3.18
N LYS A 330 -21.95 -13.35 -3.57
CA LYS A 330 -22.63 -12.50 -4.53
C LYS A 330 -22.69 -11.05 -3.99
N GLY A 331 -22.28 -10.08 -4.80
CA GLY A 331 -22.22 -8.67 -4.45
C GLY A 331 -20.85 -8.20 -3.95
N GLN A 332 -19.99 -9.09 -3.41
CA GLN A 332 -18.71 -8.70 -2.87
C GLN A 332 -17.72 -8.17 -3.91
N ALA A 333 -17.73 -8.71 -5.13
CA ALA A 333 -16.91 -8.17 -6.22
C ALA A 333 -17.29 -6.72 -6.52
N ARG A 334 -18.59 -6.40 -6.54
CA ARG A 334 -19.09 -5.04 -6.73
C ARG A 334 -18.68 -4.11 -5.58
N GLN A 335 -18.75 -4.57 -4.33
CA GLN A 335 -18.26 -3.86 -3.14
C GLN A 335 -16.80 -3.46 -3.29
N ALA A 336 -15.94 -4.44 -3.57
CA ALA A 336 -14.50 -4.23 -3.69
C ALA A 336 -14.17 -3.25 -4.82
N VAL A 337 -14.75 -3.45 -6.00
CA VAL A 337 -14.51 -2.59 -7.17
C VAL A 337 -14.85 -1.14 -6.89
N TRP A 338 -16.05 -0.85 -6.36
CA TRP A 338 -16.45 0.53 -6.10
C TRP A 338 -15.68 1.16 -4.93
N SER A 339 -15.20 0.37 -3.98
CA SER A 339 -14.27 0.88 -2.95
C SER A 339 -12.91 1.27 -3.54
N MET A 340 -12.37 0.49 -4.50
CA MET A 340 -11.13 0.81 -5.21
C MET A 340 -11.27 2.10 -6.04
N VAL A 341 -12.37 2.23 -6.77
CA VAL A 341 -12.69 3.45 -7.55
C VAL A 341 -12.83 4.66 -6.64
N ALA A 342 -13.52 4.52 -5.50
CA ALA A 342 -13.67 5.57 -4.51
C ALA A 342 -12.32 6.07 -3.95
N ARG A 343 -11.28 5.21 -3.96
CA ARG A 343 -9.93 5.55 -3.49
C ARG A 343 -8.96 5.91 -4.60
N GLY A 344 -9.40 5.95 -5.86
CA GLY A 344 -8.62 6.51 -6.98
C GLY A 344 -8.13 5.49 -8.00
N ALA A 345 -8.60 4.26 -7.97
CA ALA A 345 -8.28 3.29 -9.01
C ALA A 345 -8.87 3.75 -10.37
N ARG A 346 -8.05 3.69 -11.42
CA ARG A 346 -8.46 4.01 -12.82
C ARG A 346 -8.48 2.79 -13.72
N MET A 347 -7.95 1.69 -13.26
CA MET A 347 -7.99 0.39 -13.88
C MET A 347 -8.17 -0.66 -12.80
N ILE A 348 -8.90 -1.72 -13.13
CA ILE A 348 -9.03 -2.91 -12.30
C ILE A 348 -8.83 -4.12 -13.20
N GLU A 349 -7.77 -4.87 -12.94
CA GLU A 349 -7.49 -6.15 -13.56
C GLU A 349 -7.57 -7.28 -12.56
N TYR A 350 -8.25 -8.34 -12.96
CA TYR A 350 -8.39 -9.53 -12.15
C TYR A 350 -7.25 -10.52 -12.40
N TRP A 351 -6.77 -11.12 -11.36
CA TRP A 351 -6.00 -12.35 -11.41
C TRP A 351 -6.97 -13.52 -11.30
N HIS A 352 -7.29 -14.24 -12.36
CA HIS A 352 -7.00 -14.03 -13.79
C HIS A 352 -8.22 -14.43 -14.61
N TRP A 353 -8.11 -14.42 -15.96
CA TRP A 353 -9.26 -14.71 -16.82
C TRP A 353 -9.83 -16.10 -16.58
N HIS A 354 -9.02 -17.14 -16.52
CA HIS A 354 -9.47 -18.51 -16.30
C HIS A 354 -8.59 -19.23 -15.30
N SER A 355 -9.17 -20.11 -14.48
CA SER A 355 -8.41 -20.97 -13.56
C SER A 355 -7.42 -21.84 -14.33
N LEU A 356 -6.16 -21.87 -13.86
CA LEU A 356 -5.08 -22.59 -14.51
C LEU A 356 -5.26 -24.10 -14.36
N HIS A 357 -4.97 -24.88 -15.42
CA HIS A 357 -5.10 -26.32 -15.41
C HIS A 357 -3.84 -27.03 -14.88
N TYR A 358 -2.74 -26.29 -14.68
CA TYR A 358 -1.47 -26.78 -14.17
C TYR A 358 -0.67 -25.62 -13.54
N GLY A 359 0.38 -25.99 -12.83
CA GLY A 359 1.25 -25.05 -12.13
C GLY A 359 0.89 -24.82 -10.67
N ALA A 360 1.65 -23.98 -9.99
CA ALA A 360 1.52 -23.74 -8.56
C ALA A 360 0.19 -23.06 -8.19
N GLU A 361 -0.39 -22.32 -9.12
CA GLU A 361 -1.59 -21.50 -8.93
C GLU A 361 -2.87 -22.17 -9.52
N THR A 362 -2.86 -23.49 -9.72
CA THR A 362 -4.00 -24.26 -10.25
C THR A 362 -5.30 -24.03 -9.48
N TYR A 363 -5.22 -23.77 -8.17
CA TYR A 363 -6.39 -23.54 -7.30
C TYR A 363 -6.71 -22.05 -7.10
N TRP A 364 -5.96 -21.16 -7.69
CA TRP A 364 -6.36 -19.75 -7.75
C TRP A 364 -7.49 -19.61 -8.76
N GLY A 365 -8.64 -19.10 -8.29
CA GLY A 365 -9.83 -19.09 -9.11
C GLY A 365 -9.87 -17.93 -10.10
N GLY A 366 -9.95 -18.24 -11.38
CA GLY A 366 -10.18 -17.27 -12.43
C GLY A 366 -11.63 -16.82 -12.56
N ILE A 367 -11.89 -15.88 -13.46
CA ILE A 367 -13.24 -15.44 -13.83
C ILE A 367 -14.03 -16.59 -14.43
N LEU A 368 -13.38 -17.36 -15.31
CA LEU A 368 -13.86 -18.67 -15.74
C LEU A 368 -13.20 -19.74 -14.87
N GLY A 369 -13.97 -20.68 -14.36
CA GLY A 369 -13.46 -21.85 -13.63
C GLY A 369 -12.69 -22.82 -14.54
N HIS A 370 -12.27 -23.97 -14.00
CA HIS A 370 -11.60 -25.01 -14.79
C HIS A 370 -12.45 -25.57 -15.94
N SER A 371 -13.78 -25.40 -15.90
CA SER A 371 -14.65 -25.76 -17.03
C SER A 371 -14.50 -24.84 -18.23
N LEU A 372 -13.90 -23.66 -18.04
CA LEU A 372 -13.79 -22.59 -19.04
C LEU A 372 -15.15 -22.04 -19.53
N GLU A 373 -16.20 -22.30 -18.78
CA GLU A 373 -17.54 -21.82 -19.09
C GLU A 373 -17.92 -20.61 -18.23
N PRO A 374 -18.67 -19.64 -18.77
CA PRO A 374 -19.22 -18.54 -18.00
C PRO A 374 -20.06 -19.04 -16.81
N GLY A 375 -19.86 -18.40 -15.67
CA GLY A 375 -20.58 -18.69 -14.44
C GLY A 375 -20.90 -17.42 -13.66
N ARG A 376 -21.34 -17.57 -12.41
CA ARG A 376 -21.74 -16.44 -11.55
C ARG A 376 -20.72 -15.30 -11.51
N THR A 377 -19.43 -15.61 -11.41
CA THR A 377 -18.37 -14.57 -11.37
C THR A 377 -18.33 -13.78 -12.67
N TYR A 378 -18.38 -14.46 -13.83
CA TYR A 378 -18.43 -13.81 -15.13
C TYR A 378 -19.64 -12.87 -15.25
N ASP A 379 -20.85 -13.36 -14.88
CA ASP A 379 -22.08 -12.55 -14.94
C ASP A 379 -22.01 -11.31 -14.05
N GLU A 380 -21.45 -11.45 -12.83
CA GLU A 380 -21.31 -10.35 -11.88
C GLU A 380 -20.32 -9.29 -12.40
N LEU A 381 -19.19 -9.71 -12.98
CA LEU A 381 -18.21 -8.80 -13.54
C LEU A 381 -18.73 -8.12 -14.82
N ALA A 382 -19.49 -8.80 -15.64
CA ALA A 382 -20.17 -8.21 -16.81
C ALA A 382 -21.17 -7.13 -16.38
N ALA A 383 -21.91 -7.35 -15.28
CA ALA A 383 -22.80 -6.33 -14.71
C ALA A 383 -22.03 -5.11 -14.21
N ILE A 384 -20.88 -5.29 -13.52
CA ILE A 384 -20.00 -4.20 -13.07
C ILE A 384 -19.46 -3.39 -14.26
N ALA A 385 -19.01 -4.06 -15.33
CA ALA A 385 -18.59 -3.38 -16.54
C ALA A 385 -19.72 -2.56 -17.18
N GLY A 386 -20.97 -3.05 -17.08
CA GLY A 386 -22.18 -2.30 -17.45
C GLY A 386 -22.36 -1.03 -16.64
N GLU A 387 -22.14 -1.11 -15.32
CA GLU A 387 -22.18 0.06 -14.43
C GLU A 387 -21.11 1.09 -14.78
N PHE A 388 -19.89 0.68 -15.13
CA PHE A 388 -18.86 1.61 -15.59
C PHE A 388 -19.23 2.35 -16.86
N ARG A 389 -19.85 1.66 -17.83
CA ARG A 389 -20.36 2.32 -19.04
C ARG A 389 -21.47 3.32 -18.73
N GLN A 390 -22.38 2.97 -17.80
CA GLN A 390 -23.45 3.87 -17.37
C GLN A 390 -22.94 5.07 -16.60
N ALA A 391 -21.96 4.86 -15.69
CA ALA A 391 -21.34 5.94 -14.92
C ALA A 391 -20.59 6.93 -15.83
N GLY A 392 -19.96 6.44 -16.91
CA GLY A 392 -19.36 7.27 -17.96
C GLY A 392 -18.43 8.37 -17.41
N SER A 393 -18.70 9.62 -17.83
CA SER A 393 -17.91 10.77 -17.43
C SER A 393 -18.03 11.14 -15.95
N ALA A 394 -19.01 10.63 -15.22
CA ALA A 394 -19.15 10.91 -13.78
C ALA A 394 -18.01 10.33 -12.95
N ILE A 395 -17.33 9.29 -13.44
CA ILE A 395 -16.19 8.66 -12.79
C ILE A 395 -14.84 8.97 -13.46
N GLU A 396 -14.85 9.72 -14.57
CA GLU A 396 -13.63 10.19 -15.19
C GLU A 396 -12.99 11.32 -14.36
N GLY A 397 -11.68 11.24 -14.13
CA GLY A 397 -10.96 12.27 -13.38
C GLY A 397 -11.39 12.40 -11.93
N LEU A 398 -12.03 11.37 -11.34
CA LEU A 398 -12.36 11.36 -9.91
C LEU A 398 -11.12 11.63 -9.05
N ARG A 399 -11.30 12.48 -8.05
CA ARG A 399 -10.31 12.79 -7.02
C ARG A 399 -10.87 12.36 -5.66
N PRO A 400 -10.31 11.28 -5.05
CA PRO A 400 -10.71 10.88 -3.71
C PRO A 400 -10.51 12.02 -2.71
N ARG A 401 -11.49 12.22 -1.83
CA ARG A 401 -11.37 13.15 -0.72
C ARG A 401 -10.81 12.42 0.48
N SER A 402 -9.88 13.06 1.20
CA SER A 402 -9.29 12.52 2.41
C SER A 402 -9.44 13.54 3.54
N ASP A 403 -9.70 13.03 4.73
CA ASP A 403 -9.93 13.84 5.94
C ASP A 403 -8.64 13.96 6.76
N VAL A 404 -7.85 12.88 6.81
CA VAL A 404 -6.67 12.74 7.64
C VAL A 404 -5.53 12.18 6.81
N ALA A 405 -4.31 12.64 7.06
CA ALA A 405 -3.12 11.97 6.54
C ALA A 405 -2.51 11.04 7.59
N MET A 406 -1.88 9.96 7.12
CA MET A 406 -1.11 9.03 7.94
C MET A 406 0.29 8.87 7.33
N LEU A 407 1.32 9.12 8.17
CA LEU A 407 2.72 9.06 7.75
C LEU A 407 3.27 7.65 7.92
N LEU A 408 3.61 6.97 6.83
CA LEU A 408 4.24 5.65 6.85
C LEU A 408 5.72 5.75 6.46
N SER A 409 6.58 5.07 7.22
CA SER A 409 8.03 5.08 7.05
C SER A 409 8.56 3.68 6.78
N ALA A 410 9.20 3.48 5.63
CA ALA A 410 9.86 2.23 5.29
C ALA A 410 11.00 1.91 6.28
N ASP A 411 11.78 2.91 6.66
CA ASP A 411 12.87 2.76 7.62
C ASP A 411 12.39 2.29 9.00
N SER A 412 11.29 2.88 9.49
CA SER A 412 10.70 2.47 10.77
C SER A 412 10.13 1.06 10.69
N ARG A 413 9.52 0.68 9.56
CA ARG A 413 9.06 -0.69 9.31
C ARG A 413 10.24 -1.66 9.38
N TRP A 414 11.30 -1.43 8.61
CA TRP A 414 12.48 -2.31 8.59
C TRP A 414 13.15 -2.43 9.95
N ALA A 415 13.33 -1.33 10.66
CA ALA A 415 13.92 -1.35 12.00
C ALA A 415 13.05 -2.15 12.99
N MET A 416 11.73 -2.08 12.89
CA MET A 416 10.81 -2.86 13.74
C MET A 416 10.63 -4.30 13.27
N GLU A 417 10.80 -4.62 11.98
CA GLU A 417 10.91 -6.00 11.51
C GLU A 417 12.14 -6.69 12.12
N PHE A 418 13.25 -5.96 12.24
CA PHE A 418 14.48 -6.48 12.82
C PHE A 418 14.42 -6.58 14.35
N MET A 419 13.95 -5.52 15.04
CA MET A 419 13.83 -5.47 16.50
C MET A 419 12.47 -4.88 16.90
N GLY A 420 11.42 -5.68 16.75
CA GLY A 420 10.05 -5.28 17.07
C GLY A 420 9.85 -4.95 18.54
N PRO A 421 9.20 -3.83 18.89
CA PRO A 421 8.93 -3.49 20.29
C PRO A 421 7.81 -4.30 20.91
N LEU A 422 6.92 -4.91 20.10
CA LEU A 422 5.79 -5.69 20.60
C LEU A 422 6.17 -7.15 20.82
N ARG A 423 5.43 -7.83 21.69
CA ARG A 423 5.56 -9.28 21.85
C ARG A 423 4.74 -10.00 20.77
N GLY A 424 5.41 -10.93 20.08
CA GLY A 424 4.78 -11.90 19.19
C GLY A 424 4.57 -13.25 19.90
N ASN A 425 3.95 -14.17 19.19
CA ASN A 425 3.75 -15.57 19.64
C ASN A 425 5.04 -16.41 19.52
N SER A 426 6.06 -15.90 18.87
CA SER A 426 7.37 -16.55 18.74
C SER A 426 8.22 -16.26 19.97
N PRO A 427 9.00 -17.21 20.47
CA PRO A 427 10.01 -16.97 21.52
C PRO A 427 11.22 -16.18 21.00
N ALA A 428 11.07 -15.46 19.88
CA ALA A 428 12.16 -14.73 19.27
C ALA A 428 12.74 -13.64 20.20
N TRP A 429 14.05 -13.58 20.23
CA TRP A 429 14.81 -12.59 20.99
C TRP A 429 14.44 -11.14 20.60
N PHE A 430 14.09 -10.91 19.34
CA PHE A 430 13.92 -9.59 18.78
C PHE A 430 12.46 -9.11 18.68
N GLY A 431 11.53 -9.75 19.38
CA GLY A 431 10.13 -9.34 19.43
C GLY A 431 9.35 -9.75 18.18
N ASP A 432 8.22 -9.08 17.96
CA ASP A 432 7.32 -9.35 16.83
C ASP A 432 7.76 -8.56 15.59
N PRO A 433 8.18 -9.20 14.51
CA PRO A 433 8.56 -8.51 13.28
C PRO A 433 7.40 -7.75 12.62
N GLN A 434 6.16 -8.02 12.98
CA GLN A 434 4.96 -7.30 12.50
C GLN A 434 4.57 -6.12 13.41
N SER A 435 5.45 -5.70 14.32
CA SER A 435 5.15 -4.63 15.29
C SER A 435 4.70 -3.34 14.61
N TYR A 436 5.37 -2.95 13.53
CA TYR A 436 5.03 -1.74 12.79
C TYR A 436 3.64 -1.79 12.19
N GLU A 437 3.34 -2.87 11.46
CA GLU A 437 2.05 -3.09 10.82
C GLU A 437 0.92 -3.15 11.85
N ARG A 438 1.13 -3.81 12.98
CA ARG A 438 0.13 -3.88 14.06
C ARG A 438 -0.18 -2.50 14.63
N ILE A 439 0.84 -1.66 14.83
CA ILE A 439 0.63 -0.28 15.31
C ILE A 439 -0.11 0.54 14.24
N VAL A 440 0.34 0.51 12.99
CA VAL A 440 -0.32 1.22 11.87
C VAL A 440 -1.79 0.82 11.77
N ALA A 441 -2.08 -0.49 11.79
CA ALA A 441 -3.42 -1.00 11.66
C ALA A 441 -4.33 -0.61 12.82
N ALA A 442 -3.83 -0.58 14.06
CA ALA A 442 -4.61 -0.15 15.21
C ALA A 442 -5.13 1.30 15.05
N PHE A 443 -4.28 2.21 14.55
CA PHE A 443 -4.68 3.59 14.30
C PHE A 443 -5.52 3.74 13.03
N TYR A 444 -5.15 3.06 11.94
CA TYR A 444 -5.93 3.12 10.70
C TYR A 444 -7.35 2.59 10.90
N ARG A 445 -7.52 1.49 11.65
CA ARG A 445 -8.81 0.90 11.94
C ARG A 445 -9.74 1.87 12.65
N GLY A 446 -9.24 2.63 13.63
CA GLY A 446 -10.06 3.64 14.32
C GLY A 446 -10.53 4.75 13.40
N LEU A 447 -9.64 5.25 12.53
CA LEU A 447 -10.00 6.27 11.53
C LEU A 447 -11.06 5.74 10.56
N PHE A 448 -10.90 4.52 10.08
CA PHE A 448 -11.86 3.85 9.21
C PHE A 448 -13.22 3.65 9.88
N ASP A 449 -13.25 3.15 11.12
CA ASP A 449 -14.49 2.91 11.87
C ASP A 449 -15.22 4.23 12.20
N ALA A 450 -14.48 5.33 12.40
CA ALA A 450 -15.03 6.69 12.54
C ALA A 450 -15.52 7.29 11.20
N GLY A 451 -15.29 6.61 10.07
CA GLY A 451 -15.69 7.07 8.74
C GLY A 451 -14.77 8.13 8.13
N LEU A 452 -13.54 8.21 8.62
CA LEU A 452 -12.54 9.13 8.10
C LEU A 452 -11.79 8.48 6.94
N SER A 453 -11.67 9.20 5.86
CA SER A 453 -10.86 8.81 4.70
C SER A 453 -9.41 9.23 4.91
N VAL A 454 -8.49 8.29 4.67
CA VAL A 454 -7.06 8.48 4.95
C VAL A 454 -6.26 8.74 3.67
N ASP A 455 -5.27 9.63 3.77
CA ASP A 455 -4.23 9.83 2.75
C ASP A 455 -2.89 9.30 3.30
N ILE A 456 -2.28 8.34 2.62
CA ILE A 456 -1.00 7.78 3.04
C ILE A 456 0.13 8.58 2.42
N VAL A 457 1.08 9.01 3.25
CA VAL A 457 2.27 9.75 2.82
C VAL A 457 3.54 9.17 3.43
N SER A 458 4.68 9.31 2.75
CA SER A 458 6.00 9.00 3.32
C SER A 458 6.73 10.27 3.77
N PRO A 459 7.77 10.17 4.62
CA PRO A 459 8.57 11.33 5.02
C PRO A 459 9.11 12.11 3.82
N GLU A 460 9.53 11.45 2.75
CA GLU A 460 10.09 12.04 1.54
C GLU A 460 9.06 12.77 0.66
N GLN A 461 7.77 12.51 0.89
CA GLN A 461 6.66 13.15 0.18
C GLN A 461 6.08 14.35 0.93
N LEU A 462 6.55 14.62 2.14
CA LEU A 462 6.13 15.80 2.88
C LEU A 462 6.67 17.07 2.21
N PRO A 463 5.85 18.13 2.07
CA PRO A 463 6.34 19.42 1.60
C PRO A 463 7.29 20.02 2.65
N SER A 464 8.26 20.79 2.21
CA SER A 464 9.23 21.46 3.11
C SER A 464 8.62 22.63 3.91
N SER A 465 7.51 23.24 3.41
CA SER A 465 6.77 24.26 4.13
C SER A 465 5.74 23.64 5.07
N PRO A 466 5.78 23.98 6.37
CA PRO A 466 4.76 23.54 7.33
C PRO A 466 3.38 24.13 7.01
N GLU A 467 3.28 25.34 6.45
CA GLU A 467 2.02 25.96 6.06
C GLU A 467 1.37 25.20 4.89
N GLU A 468 2.14 24.82 3.88
CA GLU A 468 1.67 23.97 2.78
C GLU A 468 1.22 22.59 3.31
N LEU A 469 1.94 22.05 4.29
CA LEU A 469 1.56 20.77 4.92
C LEU A 469 0.24 20.91 5.68
N VAL A 470 0.02 22.00 6.42
CA VAL A 470 -1.26 22.28 7.12
C VAL A 470 -2.39 22.45 6.12
N GLU A 471 -2.18 23.23 5.07
CA GLU A 471 -3.18 23.47 4.03
C GLU A 471 -3.63 22.15 3.38
N ARG A 472 -2.68 21.29 3.05
CA ARG A 472 -2.96 19.99 2.41
C ARG A 472 -3.46 18.93 3.39
N ARG A 473 -3.02 18.96 4.64
CA ARG A 473 -3.22 17.90 5.64
C ARG A 473 -3.40 18.51 7.02
N PRO A 474 -4.64 18.93 7.36
CA PRO A 474 -4.89 19.60 8.65
C PRO A 474 -4.70 18.66 9.86
N VAL A 475 -4.86 17.35 9.68
CA VAL A 475 -4.59 16.32 10.69
C VAL A 475 -3.58 15.32 10.14
N LEU A 476 -2.49 15.09 10.87
CA LEU A 476 -1.43 14.15 10.52
C LEU A 476 -1.22 13.16 11.65
N VAL A 477 -1.55 11.90 11.41
CA VAL A 477 -1.25 10.78 12.32
C VAL A 477 0.10 10.18 11.96
N VAL A 478 0.95 9.98 12.98
CA VAL A 478 2.33 9.51 12.80
C VAL A 478 2.51 8.20 13.57
N PRO A 479 2.06 7.05 12.98
CA PRO A 479 2.20 5.77 13.67
C PRO A 479 3.65 5.32 13.68
N ALA A 480 4.18 5.14 14.89
CA ALA A 480 5.49 4.54 15.15
C ALA A 480 6.63 5.02 14.22
N LEU A 481 6.74 6.32 14.00
CA LEU A 481 7.88 6.90 13.26
C LEU A 481 9.17 6.75 14.11
N TYR A 482 9.61 5.50 14.25
CA TYR A 482 10.72 5.11 15.11
C TYR A 482 12.04 5.68 14.62
N ILE A 483 12.33 5.51 13.33
CA ILE A 483 13.47 6.12 12.65
C ILE A 483 13.03 7.47 12.07
N ALA A 484 13.71 8.52 12.49
CA ALA A 484 13.45 9.87 11.97
C ALA A 484 14.72 10.70 11.89
N GLU A 485 14.89 11.43 10.80
CA GLU A 485 15.89 12.50 10.71
C GLU A 485 15.47 13.70 11.55
N ASP A 486 16.44 14.46 12.06
CA ASP A 486 16.16 15.69 12.83
C ASP A 486 15.35 16.69 12.03
N ALA A 487 15.59 16.79 10.71
CA ALA A 487 14.84 17.67 9.83
C ALA A 487 13.36 17.30 9.75
N THR A 488 13.03 16.01 9.72
CA THR A 488 11.65 15.52 9.75
C THR A 488 10.97 15.85 11.08
N LEU A 489 11.64 15.63 12.21
CA LEU A 489 11.09 15.97 13.52
C LEU A 489 10.87 17.48 13.67
N ASP A 490 11.78 18.32 13.16
CA ASP A 490 11.61 19.77 13.17
C ASP A 490 10.44 20.21 12.25
N LEU A 491 10.30 19.61 11.08
CA LEU A 491 9.14 19.87 10.21
C LEU A 491 7.82 19.52 10.90
N LEU A 492 7.72 18.37 11.56
CA LEU A 492 6.52 17.96 12.31
C LEU A 492 6.22 18.92 13.47
N ARG A 493 7.24 19.40 14.18
CA ARG A 493 7.09 20.42 15.23
C ARG A 493 6.53 21.73 14.65
N ARG A 494 7.13 22.22 13.56
CA ARG A 494 6.69 23.45 12.86
C ARG A 494 5.31 23.30 12.23
N TYR A 495 4.96 22.11 11.77
CA TYR A 495 3.61 21.80 11.27
C TYR A 495 2.56 22.05 12.36
N ALA A 496 2.79 21.54 13.59
CA ALA A 496 1.89 21.83 14.71
C ALA A 496 1.86 23.32 15.05
N GLU A 497 3.03 24.00 15.05
CA GLU A 497 3.14 25.43 15.31
C GLU A 497 2.35 26.29 14.31
N ALA A 498 2.32 25.87 13.03
CA ALA A 498 1.65 26.56 11.95
C ALA A 498 0.12 26.33 11.90
N GLY A 499 -0.44 25.42 12.68
CA GLY A 499 -1.88 25.20 12.75
C GLY A 499 -2.33 23.75 12.50
N GLY A 500 -1.42 22.83 12.25
CA GLY A 500 -1.74 21.42 12.06
C GLY A 500 -2.06 20.70 13.37
N HIS A 501 -2.88 19.65 13.29
CA HIS A 501 -3.06 18.72 14.40
C HIS A 501 -2.18 17.49 14.19
N LEU A 502 -1.10 17.40 14.94
CA LEU A 502 -0.16 16.30 14.92
C LEU A 502 -0.53 15.24 15.96
N VAL A 503 -0.71 14.00 15.53
CA VAL A 503 -0.98 12.86 16.42
C VAL A 503 0.27 11.98 16.49
N LEU A 504 0.94 12.00 17.64
CA LEU A 504 2.10 11.16 17.95
C LEU A 504 1.65 9.83 18.56
N THR A 505 2.40 8.78 18.29
CA THR A 505 2.12 7.43 18.80
C THR A 505 3.39 6.81 19.41
N PRO A 506 3.33 5.62 20.02
CA PRO A 506 4.48 5.00 20.65
C PRO A 506 5.72 4.97 19.75
N ARG A 507 6.87 5.17 20.33
CA ARG A 507 8.19 5.11 19.67
C ARG A 507 8.46 6.20 18.63
N THR A 508 7.62 7.19 18.43
CA THR A 508 7.90 8.29 17.49
C THR A 508 9.18 9.04 17.89
N GLY A 509 10.13 9.17 16.92
CA GLY A 509 11.39 9.90 17.06
C GLY A 509 12.40 9.25 18.03
N TYR A 510 12.24 7.95 18.36
CA TYR A 510 13.06 7.28 19.36
C TYR A 510 14.51 7.05 18.90
N ALA A 511 14.72 6.78 17.62
CA ALA A 511 16.03 6.58 17.01
C ALA A 511 16.29 7.58 15.87
N ASP A 512 17.55 7.83 15.62
CA ASP A 512 18.02 8.65 14.51
C ASP A 512 18.06 7.86 13.18
N GLU A 513 18.54 8.49 12.12
CA GLU A 513 18.65 7.92 10.80
C GLU A 513 19.62 6.72 10.69
N GLU A 514 20.42 6.45 11.72
CA GLU A 514 21.31 5.29 11.83
C GLU A 514 20.77 4.21 12.77
N ALA A 515 19.49 4.30 13.15
CA ALA A 515 18.85 3.42 14.15
C ALA A 515 19.53 3.46 15.54
N VAL A 516 20.20 4.57 15.87
CA VAL A 516 20.80 4.80 17.17
C VAL A 516 19.78 5.51 18.06
N ALA A 517 19.52 4.95 19.25
CA ALA A 517 18.61 5.56 20.20
C ALA A 517 19.10 6.97 20.62
N ARG A 518 18.20 7.93 20.60
CA ARG A 518 18.54 9.33 20.91
C ARG A 518 18.86 9.51 22.39
N HIS A 519 19.76 10.44 22.70
CA HIS A 519 20.20 10.76 24.07
C HIS A 519 19.24 11.67 24.85
N THR A 520 18.06 11.98 24.25
CA THR A 520 17.11 12.93 24.82
C THR A 520 15.91 12.20 25.44
N VAL A 521 15.27 12.85 26.42
CA VAL A 521 13.99 12.37 26.96
C VAL A 521 12.92 12.43 25.88
N MET A 522 12.22 11.33 25.65
CA MET A 522 11.24 11.21 24.57
C MET A 522 9.96 12.01 24.82
N PRO A 523 9.36 12.58 23.79
CA PRO A 523 9.63 12.40 22.34
C PRO A 523 10.72 13.35 21.76
N GLY A 524 11.79 13.61 22.47
CA GLY A 524 12.96 14.32 21.95
C GLY A 524 12.65 15.75 21.48
N ALA A 525 12.96 16.07 20.23
CA ALA A 525 12.70 17.39 19.62
C ALA A 525 11.21 17.77 19.59
N LEU A 526 10.30 16.81 19.68
CA LEU A 526 8.86 17.03 19.72
C LEU A 526 8.33 17.30 21.14
N ARG A 527 9.14 17.12 22.22
CA ARG A 527 8.71 17.34 23.61
C ARG A 527 8.08 18.71 23.85
N PRO A 528 8.65 19.84 23.39
CA PRO A 528 8.03 21.14 23.59
C PRO A 528 6.65 21.25 22.93
N ALA A 529 6.47 20.69 21.75
CA ALA A 529 5.20 20.69 21.04
C ALA A 529 4.19 19.74 21.66
N ALA A 530 4.64 18.56 22.12
CA ALA A 530 3.78 17.58 22.81
C ALA A 530 3.34 18.06 24.21
N GLY A 531 4.09 18.97 24.85
CA GLY A 531 3.82 19.38 26.23
C GLY A 531 3.85 18.22 27.22
N ALA A 532 4.51 17.15 26.86
CA ALA A 532 4.60 15.90 27.61
C ALA A 532 5.88 15.14 27.26
N TYR A 533 6.29 14.26 28.15
CA TYR A 533 7.44 13.39 27.94
C TYR A 533 7.24 12.04 28.62
N TYR A 534 8.12 11.06 28.30
CA TYR A 534 8.20 9.79 29.02
C TYR A 534 9.64 9.30 29.14
N GLN A 535 9.89 8.51 30.17
CA GLN A 535 11.13 7.78 30.41
C GLN A 535 10.89 6.30 30.68
N GLU A 536 9.65 5.97 31.05
CA GLU A 536 9.23 4.60 31.35
C GLU A 536 8.22 4.13 30.29
N PHE A 537 8.37 2.90 29.88
CA PHE A 537 7.47 2.22 28.95
C PHE A 537 7.42 0.73 29.24
N THR A 538 6.36 0.06 28.83
CA THR A 538 6.20 -1.39 29.02
C THR A 538 5.38 -2.05 27.92
N ASN A 539 5.65 -3.34 27.69
CA ASN A 539 4.69 -4.17 26.97
C ASN A 539 3.46 -4.44 27.85
N VAL A 540 2.30 -4.40 27.25
CA VAL A 540 1.02 -4.74 27.87
C VAL A 540 0.65 -6.16 27.45
N LEU A 541 0.59 -7.08 28.42
CA LEU A 541 0.25 -8.47 28.16
C LEU A 541 -1.25 -8.77 28.30
N THR A 542 -1.90 -8.01 29.18
CA THR A 542 -3.36 -8.04 29.37
C THR A 542 -3.89 -6.64 29.13
N PRO A 543 -4.91 -6.45 28.30
CA PRO A 543 -5.46 -5.15 28.02
C PRO A 543 -5.74 -4.35 29.31
N VAL A 544 -5.36 -3.08 29.34
CA VAL A 544 -5.53 -2.17 30.47
C VAL A 544 -6.59 -1.14 30.10
N THR A 545 -7.64 -1.06 30.91
CA THR A 545 -8.73 -0.11 30.69
C THR A 545 -8.20 1.34 30.70
N ILE A 546 -8.67 2.13 29.75
CA ILE A 546 -8.38 3.58 29.70
C ILE A 546 -9.47 4.32 30.45
N THR A 547 -9.05 5.25 31.33
CA THR A 547 -9.92 6.06 32.15
C THR A 547 -9.81 7.53 31.76
N GLN A 548 -10.92 8.16 31.42
CA GLN A 548 -10.98 9.60 31.17
C GLN A 548 -10.49 10.39 32.38
N ARG A 549 -9.64 11.39 32.17
CA ARG A 549 -9.08 12.25 33.24
C ARG A 549 -9.59 13.68 33.17
N ASP A 550 -9.93 14.16 31.97
CA ASP A 550 -10.57 15.46 31.78
C ASP A 550 -12.08 15.31 31.76
N ALA A 551 -12.76 15.79 32.77
CA ALA A 551 -14.24 15.70 32.87
C ALA A 551 -14.97 16.46 31.74
N ASN A 552 -14.33 17.44 31.12
CA ASN A 552 -14.82 18.20 29.97
C ASN A 552 -14.23 17.73 28.65
N GLY A 553 -13.33 16.74 28.72
CA GLY A 553 -12.65 16.17 27.56
C GLY A 553 -13.49 15.12 26.81
N PRO A 554 -12.90 14.49 25.80
CA PRO A 554 -13.59 13.48 25.02
C PRO A 554 -13.96 12.26 25.87
N ALA A 555 -15.09 11.63 25.55
CA ALA A 555 -15.45 10.33 26.10
C ALA A 555 -14.60 9.23 25.43
N LEU A 556 -13.38 9.02 25.91
CA LEU A 556 -12.49 7.97 25.42
C LEU A 556 -12.80 6.65 26.14
N HIS A 557 -13.06 5.61 25.35
CA HIS A 557 -13.44 4.28 25.82
C HIS A 557 -12.52 3.23 25.20
N GLY A 558 -12.30 2.12 25.91
CA GLY A 558 -11.53 0.97 25.41
C GLY A 558 -10.26 0.72 26.22
N HIS A 559 -9.28 0.06 25.61
CA HIS A 559 -8.13 -0.46 26.31
C HIS A 559 -6.81 -0.11 25.61
N ALA A 560 -5.78 0.06 26.43
CA ALA A 560 -4.40 -0.03 26.02
C ALA A 560 -4.04 -1.49 25.75
N THR A 561 -3.47 -1.78 24.61
CA THR A 561 -3.01 -3.13 24.23
C THR A 561 -1.52 -3.10 23.87
N ALA A 562 -0.86 -4.23 23.98
CA ALA A 562 0.49 -4.50 23.50
C ALA A 562 1.61 -3.55 24.03
N TRP A 563 1.35 -2.26 24.23
CA TRP A 563 2.33 -1.24 24.60
C TRP A 563 1.74 -0.11 25.45
N ALA A 564 2.52 0.42 26.41
CA ALA A 564 2.19 1.62 27.17
C ALA A 564 3.45 2.46 27.44
N ASP A 565 3.42 3.73 27.04
CA ASP A 565 4.34 4.77 27.50
C ASP A 565 3.81 5.41 28.78
N GLY A 566 4.67 5.63 29.76
CA GLY A 566 4.36 6.37 30.99
C GLY A 566 4.44 7.88 30.74
N LEU A 567 3.43 8.50 30.14
CA LEU A 567 3.45 9.92 29.81
C LEU A 567 3.34 10.79 31.07
N ILE A 568 4.20 11.81 31.15
CA ILE A 568 4.19 12.86 32.17
C ILE A 568 3.90 14.20 31.49
N ALA A 569 2.77 14.81 31.83
CA ALA A 569 2.37 16.10 31.28
C ALA A 569 3.29 17.23 31.75
N GLU A 570 3.71 18.10 30.83
CA GLU A 570 4.54 19.29 31.06
C GLU A 570 3.90 20.47 30.30
N GLY A 571 2.69 20.80 30.72
CA GLY A 571 1.82 21.79 30.05
C GLY A 571 0.67 21.19 29.24
N ALA A 572 0.77 19.94 28.84
CA ALA A 572 -0.34 19.25 28.13
C ALA A 572 -1.52 18.95 29.06
N THR A 573 -2.70 18.97 28.51
CA THR A 573 -3.91 18.44 29.15
C THR A 573 -3.91 16.92 29.06
N VAL A 574 -4.15 16.26 30.20
CA VAL A 574 -4.29 14.79 30.26
C VAL A 574 -5.72 14.42 29.91
N LEU A 575 -5.91 13.83 28.75
CA LEU A 575 -7.23 13.36 28.31
C LEU A 575 -7.61 12.04 28.98
N ALA A 576 -6.66 11.10 29.08
CA ALA A 576 -6.89 9.77 29.64
C ALA A 576 -5.69 9.22 30.36
N GLY A 577 -5.91 8.31 31.30
CA GLY A 577 -4.90 7.55 32.03
C GLY A 577 -5.19 6.05 32.02
N TYR A 578 -4.28 5.27 32.61
CA TYR A 578 -4.45 3.83 32.74
C TYR A 578 -5.17 3.45 34.04
N ASP A 579 -6.13 2.54 33.98
CA ASP A 579 -6.70 1.91 35.18
C ASP A 579 -5.83 0.72 35.60
N HIS A 580 -4.72 1.04 36.26
CA HIS A 580 -3.72 0.05 36.67
C HIS A 580 -2.95 0.55 37.90
N PRO A 581 -2.66 -0.31 38.90
CA PRO A 581 -1.99 0.12 40.15
C PRO A 581 -0.67 0.84 39.95
N HIS A 582 0.14 0.44 38.97
CA HIS A 582 1.41 1.10 38.65
C HIS A 582 1.25 2.15 37.55
N LEU A 583 0.69 1.77 36.38
CA LEU A 583 0.58 2.68 35.24
C LEU A 583 -0.39 3.85 35.50
N GLY A 584 -1.31 3.72 36.48
CA GLY A 584 -2.29 4.76 36.80
C GLY A 584 -1.71 6.11 37.26
N GLN A 585 -0.41 6.15 37.61
CA GLN A 585 0.32 7.38 37.89
C GLN A 585 0.66 8.18 36.63
N PHE A 586 0.62 7.56 35.45
CA PHE A 586 0.95 8.17 34.18
C PHE A 586 -0.30 8.53 33.36
N ALA A 587 -0.15 9.48 32.46
CA ALA A 587 -1.11 9.71 31.41
C ALA A 587 -0.94 8.66 30.30
N ALA A 588 -2.05 8.24 29.70
CA ALA A 588 -2.09 7.40 28.53
C ALA A 588 -2.22 8.22 27.23
N ILE A 589 -3.01 9.31 27.32
CA ILE A 589 -3.27 10.20 26.18
C ILE A 589 -3.22 11.64 26.69
N THR A 590 -2.45 12.48 26.00
CA THR A 590 -2.35 13.93 26.29
C THR A 590 -2.62 14.74 25.04
N THR A 591 -3.07 15.98 25.20
CA THR A 591 -3.18 16.96 24.12
C THR A 591 -2.62 18.31 24.55
N HIS A 592 -1.96 19.01 23.64
CA HIS A 592 -1.32 20.29 23.92
C HIS A 592 -1.53 21.25 22.76
N GLU A 593 -2.00 22.46 23.06
CA GLU A 593 -2.05 23.53 22.07
C GLU A 593 -0.63 24.09 21.88
N TYR A 594 -0.16 24.14 20.62
CA TYR A 594 1.18 24.59 20.30
C TYR A 594 1.16 25.49 19.07
N GLY A 595 1.58 26.74 19.26
CA GLY A 595 1.43 27.77 18.22
C GLY A 595 -0.05 27.98 17.86
N SER A 596 -0.38 27.82 16.59
CA SER A 596 -1.76 27.89 16.08
C SER A 596 -2.45 26.52 15.97
N GLY A 597 -1.74 25.44 16.25
CA GLY A 597 -2.25 24.08 16.11
C GLY A 597 -2.17 23.27 17.40
N ARG A 598 -2.03 21.97 17.28
CA ARG A 598 -2.19 21.03 18.40
C ARG A 598 -1.33 19.79 18.21
N VAL A 599 -0.87 19.23 19.31
CA VAL A 599 -0.22 17.91 19.36
C VAL A 599 -1.01 17.01 20.31
N THR A 600 -1.43 15.85 19.85
CA THR A 600 -1.97 14.79 20.69
C THR A 600 -0.99 13.64 20.74
N TYR A 601 -0.61 13.22 21.95
CA TYR A 601 0.25 12.06 22.13
C TYR A 601 -0.58 10.89 22.68
N VAL A 602 -0.65 9.82 21.91
CA VAL A 602 -1.28 8.55 22.28
C VAL A 602 -0.17 7.59 22.69
N GLY A 603 0.05 7.41 23.99
CA GLY A 603 1.16 6.63 24.55
C GLY A 603 0.89 5.11 24.57
N THR A 604 -0.06 4.62 23.79
CA THR A 604 -0.39 3.19 23.76
C THR A 604 -0.77 2.72 22.37
N VAL A 605 -0.76 1.41 22.16
CA VAL A 605 -1.44 0.78 21.03
C VAL A 605 -2.91 0.59 21.45
N PRO A 606 -3.86 1.30 20.83
CA PRO A 606 -5.26 1.23 21.22
C PRO A 606 -5.91 -0.07 20.72
N ASP A 607 -6.90 -0.58 21.47
CA ASP A 607 -7.86 -1.50 20.89
C ASP A 607 -8.80 -0.77 19.91
N ARG A 608 -9.70 -1.50 19.27
CA ARG A 608 -10.62 -0.95 18.28
C ARG A 608 -11.53 0.15 18.85
N GLU A 609 -12.05 -0.06 20.06
CA GLU A 609 -12.96 0.88 20.71
C GLU A 609 -12.27 2.19 21.07
N LEU A 610 -11.07 2.11 21.67
CA LEU A 610 -10.25 3.29 21.99
C LEU A 610 -9.84 4.03 20.74
N SER A 611 -9.40 3.29 19.70
CA SER A 611 -8.97 3.90 18.44
C SER A 611 -10.10 4.65 17.75
N ARG A 612 -11.31 4.07 17.74
CA ARG A 612 -12.49 4.72 17.19
C ARG A 612 -12.86 5.97 17.98
N SER A 613 -12.98 5.88 19.32
CA SER A 613 -13.36 7.04 20.16
C SER A 613 -12.34 8.19 20.05
N LEU A 614 -11.05 7.85 19.88
CA LEU A 614 -10.01 8.82 19.60
C LEU A 614 -10.21 9.49 18.23
N ALA A 615 -10.50 8.71 17.19
CA ALA A 615 -10.75 9.22 15.84
C ALA A 615 -12.00 10.11 15.77
N ASP A 616 -13.08 9.73 16.45
CA ASP A 616 -14.28 10.55 16.58
C ASP A 616 -13.97 11.90 17.24
N TRP A 617 -13.17 11.90 18.30
CA TRP A 617 -12.72 13.14 18.96
C TRP A 617 -11.85 13.99 18.04
N LEU A 618 -10.84 13.38 17.35
CA LEU A 618 -10.00 14.09 16.40
C LEU A 618 -10.84 14.77 15.31
N ALA A 619 -11.85 14.09 14.79
CA ALA A 619 -12.76 14.66 13.81
C ALA A 619 -13.52 15.86 14.38
N GLY A 620 -14.02 15.76 15.61
CA GLY A 620 -14.81 16.84 16.27
C GLY A 620 -14.00 18.10 16.57
N VAL A 621 -12.69 17.96 16.86
CA VAL A 621 -11.84 19.13 17.22
C VAL A 621 -11.06 19.73 16.07
N SER A 622 -10.85 18.99 14.97
CA SER A 622 -9.89 19.41 13.93
C SER A 622 -10.43 19.34 12.51
N LEU A 623 -11.60 18.77 12.30
CA LEU A 623 -12.17 18.65 10.96
C LEU A 623 -13.55 19.34 10.90
N PRO A 624 -13.96 19.80 9.72
CA PRO A 624 -15.33 20.25 9.51
C PRO A 624 -16.33 19.15 9.83
N ALA A 625 -17.46 19.54 10.39
CA ALA A 625 -18.58 18.61 10.57
C ALA A 625 -19.00 18.01 9.22
N ASP A 626 -19.23 16.71 9.20
CA ASP A 626 -19.74 16.01 8.02
C ASP A 626 -20.85 15.04 8.45
N ALA A 627 -22.07 15.44 8.17
CA ALA A 627 -23.26 14.68 8.55
C ALA A 627 -23.30 13.26 7.92
N TRP A 628 -22.50 13.00 6.86
CA TRP A 628 -22.37 11.68 6.30
C TRP A 628 -21.57 10.69 7.18
N ARG A 629 -20.88 11.18 8.20
CA ARG A 629 -20.18 10.36 9.18
C ARG A 629 -21.05 10.08 10.41
N GLU A 630 -21.99 10.99 10.71
CA GLU A 630 -22.86 10.90 11.87
C GLU A 630 -23.97 9.85 11.66
N ASP A 631 -24.44 9.23 12.73
CA ASP A 631 -25.55 8.25 12.76
C ASP A 631 -25.48 7.14 11.70
N ARG A 632 -24.27 6.78 11.26
CA ARG A 632 -24.04 5.75 10.28
C ARG A 632 -24.18 4.35 10.91
N PRO A 633 -24.95 3.44 10.29
CA PRO A 633 -25.00 2.04 10.75
C PRO A 633 -23.60 1.40 10.75
N PRO A 634 -23.30 0.50 11.71
CA PRO A 634 -21.93 -0.07 11.84
C PRO A 634 -21.49 -0.91 10.64
N THR A 635 -22.42 -1.39 9.82
CA THR A 635 -22.13 -2.14 8.58
C THR A 635 -21.94 -1.24 7.35
N VAL A 636 -22.19 0.08 7.50
CA VAL A 636 -22.16 1.02 6.38
C VAL A 636 -20.85 1.82 6.37
N THR A 637 -20.23 1.94 5.22
CA THR A 637 -19.18 2.94 4.97
C THR A 637 -19.67 3.97 3.96
N CYS A 638 -19.27 5.22 4.14
CA CYS A 638 -19.51 6.29 3.19
C CYS A 638 -18.20 7.01 2.90
N THR A 639 -17.73 6.94 1.67
CA THR A 639 -16.56 7.68 1.20
C THR A 639 -16.96 8.63 0.08
N SER A 640 -16.11 9.59 -0.23
CA SER A 640 -16.41 10.57 -1.26
C SER A 640 -15.25 10.87 -2.18
N ALA A 641 -15.58 11.27 -3.40
CA ALA A 641 -14.66 11.81 -4.37
C ALA A 641 -15.25 13.04 -5.05
N THR A 642 -14.39 13.95 -5.52
CA THR A 642 -14.81 15.07 -6.36
C THR A 642 -14.71 14.65 -7.82
N THR A 643 -15.76 14.87 -8.59
CA THR A 643 -15.77 14.61 -10.04
C THR A 643 -14.95 15.66 -10.79
N ALA A 644 -14.61 15.40 -12.05
CA ALA A 644 -13.92 16.39 -12.90
C ALA A 644 -14.68 17.73 -13.02
N HIS A 645 -15.97 17.74 -12.80
CA HIS A 645 -16.85 18.91 -12.86
C HIS A 645 -17.11 19.58 -11.51
N GLY A 646 -16.44 19.10 -10.43
CA GLY A 646 -16.56 19.70 -9.10
C GLY A 646 -17.69 19.14 -8.23
N ALA A 647 -18.58 18.29 -8.76
CA ALA A 647 -19.62 17.65 -7.96
C ALA A 647 -19.04 16.60 -6.98
N VAL A 648 -19.70 16.40 -5.85
CA VAL A 648 -19.31 15.36 -4.89
C VAL A 648 -20.07 14.08 -5.19
N LEU A 649 -19.32 13.00 -5.40
CA LEU A 649 -19.85 11.65 -5.53
C LEU A 649 -19.60 10.89 -4.24
N ARG A 650 -20.67 10.39 -3.61
CA ARG A 650 -20.65 9.54 -2.42
C ARG A 650 -20.76 8.07 -2.80
N PHE A 651 -19.92 7.25 -2.17
CA PHE A 651 -19.94 5.80 -2.30
C PHE A 651 -20.41 5.24 -0.96
N VAL A 652 -21.64 4.72 -0.95
CA VAL A 652 -22.27 4.18 0.25
C VAL A 652 -22.37 2.68 0.13
N HIS A 653 -21.69 1.95 1.02
CA HIS A 653 -21.60 0.49 1.00
C HIS A 653 -22.24 -0.09 2.24
N ASN A 654 -23.02 -1.15 2.09
CA ASN A 654 -23.44 -2.03 3.18
C ASN A 654 -22.60 -3.33 3.12
N TRP A 655 -21.70 -3.53 4.06
CA TRP A 655 -20.79 -4.66 4.15
C TRP A 655 -21.36 -5.82 4.97
N ALA A 656 -22.61 -6.16 4.78
CA ALA A 656 -23.29 -7.23 5.52
C ALA A 656 -24.35 -7.93 4.67
N TRP A 657 -24.80 -9.09 5.18
CA TRP A 657 -25.95 -9.81 4.65
C TRP A 657 -27.29 -9.16 5.01
N ASP A 658 -27.35 -8.49 6.16
CA ASP A 658 -28.58 -7.90 6.62
C ASP A 658 -28.81 -6.57 5.88
N PRO A 659 -30.03 -6.35 5.34
CA PRO A 659 -30.42 -5.05 4.83
C PRO A 659 -30.41 -4.00 5.95
N VAL A 660 -30.07 -2.78 5.61
CA VAL A 660 -29.98 -1.68 6.58
C VAL A 660 -30.50 -0.39 5.97
N ASP A 661 -31.24 0.37 6.80
CA ASP A 661 -31.67 1.71 6.45
C ASP A 661 -30.60 2.73 6.84
N TYR A 662 -30.16 3.51 5.86
CA TYR A 662 -29.26 4.64 6.08
C TYR A 662 -30.01 5.95 5.83
N ARG A 663 -30.15 6.78 6.87
CA ARG A 663 -30.81 8.09 6.75
C ARG A 663 -29.90 9.06 6.06
N LEU A 664 -30.28 9.54 4.87
CA LEU A 664 -29.50 10.46 4.06
C LEU A 664 -29.38 11.84 4.73
N PRO A 665 -28.18 12.38 4.93
CA PRO A 665 -28.01 13.68 5.55
C PRO A 665 -28.22 14.87 4.60
N GLY A 666 -28.20 14.65 3.29
CA GLY A 666 -28.36 15.67 2.25
C GLY A 666 -29.22 15.19 1.08
N ASP A 667 -29.63 16.12 0.24
CA ASP A 667 -30.30 15.83 -1.02
C ASP A 667 -29.30 15.23 -2.01
N VAL A 668 -29.68 14.13 -2.64
CA VAL A 668 -28.80 13.41 -3.59
C VAL A 668 -29.58 12.91 -4.78
N ARG A 669 -28.84 12.58 -5.83
CA ARG A 669 -29.35 11.86 -6.98
C ARG A 669 -28.57 10.55 -7.16
N ASP A 670 -29.26 9.43 -7.19
CA ASP A 670 -28.63 8.13 -7.48
C ASP A 670 -28.06 8.14 -8.92
N LEU A 671 -26.80 7.77 -9.06
CA LEU A 671 -26.07 7.85 -10.32
C LEU A 671 -26.64 6.88 -11.37
N PHE A 672 -27.14 5.72 -10.94
CA PHE A 672 -27.59 4.66 -11.84
C PHE A 672 -29.07 4.73 -12.16
N THR A 673 -29.90 5.05 -11.19
CA THR A 673 -31.35 5.17 -11.41
C THR A 673 -31.77 6.57 -11.87
N GLY A 674 -30.96 7.58 -11.58
CA GLY A 674 -31.27 8.99 -11.82
C GLY A 674 -32.33 9.57 -10.86
N GLU A 675 -32.78 8.78 -9.88
CA GLU A 675 -33.76 9.19 -8.88
C GLU A 675 -33.18 10.21 -7.91
N SER A 676 -33.90 11.29 -7.65
CA SER A 676 -33.56 12.26 -6.61
C SER A 676 -34.16 11.83 -5.29
N VAL A 677 -33.36 11.79 -4.25
CA VAL A 677 -33.75 11.38 -2.90
C VAL A 677 -33.46 12.53 -1.94
N ALA A 678 -34.49 12.97 -1.22
CA ALA A 678 -34.38 14.11 -0.31
C ALA A 678 -33.64 13.75 0.99
N ALA A 679 -33.00 14.75 1.58
CA ALA A 679 -32.42 14.67 2.93
C ALA A 679 -33.46 14.15 3.94
N GLY A 680 -33.00 13.36 4.91
CA GLY A 680 -33.85 12.73 5.93
C GLY A 680 -34.59 11.47 5.47
N THR A 681 -34.54 11.13 4.17
CA THR A 681 -35.09 9.87 3.66
C THR A 681 -34.24 8.69 4.13
N ALA A 682 -34.87 7.58 4.53
CA ALA A 682 -34.19 6.32 4.77
C ALA A 682 -33.92 5.64 3.41
N LEU A 683 -32.64 5.48 3.08
CA LEU A 683 -32.18 4.72 1.94
C LEU A 683 -31.99 3.27 2.37
N GLU A 684 -32.80 2.36 1.84
CA GLU A 684 -32.61 0.93 2.06
C GLU A 684 -31.41 0.44 1.26
N LEU A 685 -30.43 -0.13 1.96
CA LEU A 685 -29.27 -0.81 1.39
C LEU A 685 -29.47 -2.32 1.59
N GLY A 686 -29.58 -3.05 0.50
CA GLY A 686 -29.69 -4.51 0.52
C GLY A 686 -28.39 -5.22 0.95
N PRO A 687 -28.38 -6.57 0.96
CA PRO A 687 -27.18 -7.36 1.23
C PRO A 687 -26.06 -7.01 0.26
N TRP A 688 -24.88 -6.66 0.80
CA TRP A 688 -23.70 -6.30 -0.01
C TRP A 688 -23.99 -5.23 -1.09
N ASP A 689 -24.89 -4.28 -0.78
CA ASP A 689 -25.26 -3.24 -1.74
C ASP A 689 -24.29 -2.06 -1.73
N VAL A 690 -24.16 -1.43 -2.88
CA VAL A 690 -23.39 -0.18 -3.09
C VAL A 690 -24.29 0.82 -3.78
N ARG A 691 -24.35 2.05 -3.26
CA ARG A 691 -25.01 3.19 -3.89
C ARG A 691 -24.01 4.27 -4.23
N LEU A 692 -24.10 4.78 -5.44
CA LEU A 692 -23.34 5.92 -5.92
C LEU A 692 -24.27 7.13 -6.00
N LEU A 693 -24.06 8.11 -5.12
CA LEU A 693 -24.97 9.24 -4.92
C LEU A 693 -24.23 10.54 -5.25
N VAL A 694 -24.77 11.31 -6.18
CA VAL A 694 -24.28 12.65 -6.52
C VAL A 694 -24.97 13.64 -5.59
N GLU A 695 -24.22 14.41 -4.78
CA GLU A 695 -24.77 15.51 -3.99
C GLU A 695 -25.25 16.61 -4.92
N ASP A 696 -26.48 17.06 -4.74
CA ASP A 696 -26.99 18.25 -5.42
C ASP A 696 -26.27 19.49 -4.87
N ASP A 697 -25.90 20.41 -5.75
CA ASP A 697 -25.12 21.61 -5.42
C ASP A 697 -25.98 22.57 -4.59
N THR A 698 -25.98 22.41 -3.26
CA THR A 698 -26.78 23.21 -2.32
C THR A 698 -26.14 24.56 -1.96
N GLY A 699 -25.09 25.01 -2.70
CA GLY A 699 -24.51 26.34 -2.55
C GLY A 699 -23.86 26.64 -1.18
N ALA A 700 -23.64 25.63 -0.34
CA ALA A 700 -22.88 25.80 0.89
C ALA A 700 -21.39 25.97 0.57
N PRO A 701 -20.69 26.95 1.18
CA PRO A 701 -19.25 27.11 0.96
C PRO A 701 -18.57 25.82 1.40
N SER A 702 -17.94 25.14 0.45
CA SER A 702 -17.07 24.01 0.73
C SER A 702 -15.99 24.51 1.71
N GLY A 703 -16.08 24.07 2.96
CA GLY A 703 -14.97 24.23 3.89
C GLY A 703 -13.72 23.70 3.17
N THR A 704 -12.60 24.38 3.35
CA THR A 704 -11.29 24.09 2.74
C THR A 704 -10.95 22.60 2.88
N ARG A 705 -11.46 21.77 1.99
CA ARG A 705 -11.02 20.41 1.76
C ARG A 705 -10.05 20.43 0.61
N ILE A 706 -8.87 19.92 0.85
CA ILE A 706 -7.77 19.95 -0.10
C ILE A 706 -8.06 18.97 -1.21
N ASP A 707 -8.27 19.48 -2.40
CA ASP A 707 -8.23 18.66 -3.60
C ASP A 707 -6.76 18.31 -3.89
N PRO A 708 -6.41 17.04 -4.09
CA PRO A 708 -5.11 16.69 -4.66
C PRO A 708 -4.97 17.40 -6.00
N ALA A 709 -3.73 17.76 -6.37
CA ALA A 709 -3.44 18.45 -7.64
C ALA A 709 -4.16 17.77 -8.82
N PRO A 710 -4.60 18.54 -9.84
CA PRO A 710 -5.34 17.97 -10.95
C PRO A 710 -4.56 16.81 -11.56
N ALA A 711 -5.18 15.64 -11.58
CA ALA A 711 -4.59 14.48 -12.21
C ALA A 711 -4.46 14.77 -13.71
N ALA A 712 -3.23 14.85 -14.18
CA ALA A 712 -2.96 14.87 -15.61
C ALA A 712 -3.56 13.61 -16.25
N PRO A 713 -3.98 13.66 -17.52
CA PRO A 713 -4.24 12.44 -18.27
C PRO A 713 -3.03 11.51 -18.12
N ILE A 714 -3.22 10.20 -18.23
CA ILE A 714 -2.11 9.23 -18.24
C ILE A 714 -1.29 9.53 -19.51
N THR A 715 -0.43 10.53 -19.42
CA THR A 715 0.54 10.92 -20.43
C THR A 715 1.91 10.90 -19.79
N PRO A 716 2.94 10.37 -20.46
CA PRO A 716 4.29 10.31 -19.95
C PRO A 716 4.79 11.72 -19.58
N THR A 717 5.42 11.84 -18.43
CA THR A 717 6.06 13.09 -18.02
C THR A 717 7.31 13.32 -18.86
N SER A 718 7.47 14.52 -19.43
CA SER A 718 8.68 14.93 -20.13
C SER A 718 9.92 14.76 -19.24
N PRO A 719 11.04 14.26 -19.75
CA PRO A 719 12.26 14.09 -18.98
C PRO A 719 12.79 15.45 -18.50
N SER A 720 13.04 15.57 -17.21
CA SER A 720 13.76 16.69 -16.60
C SER A 720 15.12 16.89 -17.32
N PRO A 721 15.56 18.12 -17.61
CA PRO A 721 16.79 18.38 -18.34
C PRO A 721 18.00 17.83 -17.56
N ARG A 722 18.81 17.05 -18.24
CA ARG A 722 20.08 16.48 -17.76
C ARG A 722 20.95 17.61 -17.18
N ARG A 723 21.27 17.54 -15.90
CA ARG A 723 22.49 18.18 -15.40
C ARG A 723 23.64 17.22 -15.75
N THR A 724 24.47 17.64 -16.64
CA THR A 724 25.77 17.00 -16.97
C THR A 724 26.72 17.07 -15.77
N PRO A 725 27.74 16.15 -15.72
CA PRO A 725 28.45 15.69 -14.55
C PRO A 725 29.26 16.74 -13.82
#